data_fd862a06db6c4818bc11bf1f40f5ffaa
#
_entry.id   fd862a06db6c4818bc11bf1f40f5ffaa
#
_cell.length_a   1.000
_cell.length_b   1.000
_cell.length_c   1.000
_cell.angle_alpha   90.00
_cell.angle_beta   90.00
_cell.angle_gamma   90.00
#
_symmetry.space_group_name_H-M   'P 1'
#
loop_
_entity.id
_entity.type
_entity.pdbx_description
1 polymer ?
#
loop_
_entity_poly.entity_id
_entity_poly.type
_entity_poly.pdbx_seq_one_letter_code
_entity_poly.pdbx_strand_id
1 'polypeptide(L)'
;MAGLEESDPEPMVPEADPRGDPYLRTRFAVPARPETFLRRERLVRHLDQALRTPLTMVNGAAGAGKTLLLADWAADRETPLAWFTTDAADQGPGMFWAYLLEALRTVGVTLPPGGGSPADASQVPRTLLARLAAELSTRDRPVTLVLDEYDRVSDPEIAEQLEFVLHHAGPGLRLILVTRTEPLLPLHRYRAAGDLTEIRGAELAFTPEEAAALLALHGLRLPVSAARALVERTRGWAAGLRLCALAAQESPDPERYLKEFEADRSTVADFLLAEVLKRQSPEIQDLLLRVSVLERFCPELANALTGRCDAGPLLAGLHRDNAFVEHLGHDRYRLHPLFGEILRAHLRVREPGLEPELHRRAARWLRRSGSLTETLGHGAAAGDWEFTAGALIDDLAIGRLFTGLLADDLTELFSRMAPEARGPATDLVRAARDLSRCDLEHGLAHLHRAEQGLARERRANDPPDSAAAELSCALLEALAARLTGAVGRAEEAAEAAGRLRERVPAQLLDEHPEITALLLAHLGSARLWAGRFEEARAALTEVADCAGGASTALLREDALGRLALIDYLGGWPGRAERKARAALTETERFGLPQPSGSGIGRLVLAAVAVDRNELRKARALLDTAGASYPAMRDPVLEAGRALATARLHLARGDTRAALEAARPAVVADADSPWAQGQAALVAAAGHLAAGRPETAAELLEGMPDEQVGCAVGAAKARLAAGRPEAAVDLLDRISPDARSGPALTVRATLVRAQAADETGDAAAARRFVAQALHEARRDLLRRPFLEAGPWIRPLLGAAPLRALAEGWLTPGATPPEDRPPPVVEELSGRERDVLLRLAQPMSTEEIAADLYVSVNTVKTHLKSAYRKLSVNRRNDAVRRARELGLI
;
A
#
# COMPACT_ATOMS: atom_id res chain seq x y z
N MET A 1 -93.54 -14.45 -40.23
CA MET A 1 -92.44 -15.31 -39.72
C MET A 1 -91.24 -14.99 -40.55
N ALA A 2 -90.31 -14.12 -40.03
CA ALA A 2 -89.13 -13.78 -40.69
C ALA A 2 -88.01 -14.44 -39.96
N GLY A 3 -87.24 -15.29 -40.70
CA GLY A 3 -86.04 -15.93 -40.13
C GLY A 3 -84.87 -14.93 -39.88
N LEU A 4 -84.32 -15.01 -38.69
CA LEU A 4 -83.10 -14.36 -38.38
C LEU A 4 -81.96 -15.28 -38.89
N GLU A 5 -81.25 -14.86 -39.90
CA GLU A 5 -79.95 -15.43 -40.29
C GLU A 5 -78.94 -15.07 -39.22
N GLU A 6 -78.45 -16.02 -38.46
CA GLU A 6 -77.21 -15.96 -37.69
C GLU A 6 -76.06 -15.83 -38.68
N SER A 7 -75.44 -14.64 -38.71
CA SER A 7 -74.17 -14.47 -39.39
C SER A 7 -73.08 -15.19 -38.55
N ASP A 8 -72.49 -16.21 -39.10
CA ASP A 8 -71.25 -16.83 -38.63
C ASP A 8 -70.13 -15.75 -38.49
N PRO A 9 -69.39 -15.76 -37.44
CA PRO A 9 -68.27 -14.83 -37.34
C PRO A 9 -67.23 -15.18 -38.43
N GLU A 10 -66.97 -14.22 -39.31
CA GLU A 10 -65.87 -14.35 -40.28
C GLU A 10 -64.59 -14.82 -39.56
N PRO A 11 -63.90 -15.83 -40.17
CA PRO A 11 -62.63 -16.28 -39.60
C PRO A 11 -61.65 -15.10 -39.58
N MET A 12 -61.18 -14.68 -38.38
CA MET A 12 -60.11 -13.69 -38.22
C MET A 12 -58.93 -14.15 -39.06
N VAL A 13 -58.66 -13.46 -40.17
CA VAL A 13 -57.48 -13.62 -40.98
C VAL A 13 -56.31 -13.29 -40.02
N PRO A 14 -55.32 -14.16 -39.86
CA PRO A 14 -54.16 -13.82 -39.05
C PRO A 14 -53.53 -12.53 -39.60
N GLU A 15 -53.53 -11.46 -38.78
CA GLU A 15 -52.96 -10.21 -39.19
C GLU A 15 -51.42 -10.44 -39.46
N ALA A 16 -51.06 -10.15 -40.68
CA ALA A 16 -49.69 -10.26 -41.18
C ALA A 16 -48.96 -8.88 -41.06
N ASP A 17 -47.68 -8.92 -41.02
CA ASP A 17 -46.83 -7.69 -41.06
C ASP A 17 -46.90 -7.00 -42.45
N PRO A 18 -46.31 -5.82 -42.61
CA PRO A 18 -46.34 -5.10 -43.91
C PRO A 18 -45.65 -5.84 -45.07
N ARG A 19 -44.90 -6.91 -44.82
CA ARG A 19 -44.34 -7.80 -45.84
C ARG A 19 -45.23 -9.00 -46.19
N GLY A 20 -46.30 -9.18 -45.42
CA GLY A 20 -47.23 -10.31 -45.58
C GLY A 20 -46.85 -11.54 -44.77
N ASP A 21 -45.82 -11.42 -43.87
CA ASP A 21 -45.38 -12.49 -43.00
C ASP A 21 -46.18 -12.51 -41.68
N PRO A 22 -46.45 -13.66 -41.08
CA PRO A 22 -47.15 -13.75 -39.80
C PRO A 22 -46.29 -13.16 -38.68
N TYR A 23 -46.89 -12.41 -37.75
CA TYR A 23 -46.21 -11.88 -36.59
C TYR A 23 -45.58 -12.98 -35.71
N LEU A 24 -44.32 -12.83 -35.36
CA LEU A 24 -43.62 -13.75 -34.47
C LEU A 24 -44.04 -13.51 -33.01
N ARG A 25 -45.00 -14.32 -32.52
CA ARG A 25 -45.59 -14.15 -31.16
C ARG A 25 -44.57 -14.20 -30.03
N THR A 26 -43.43 -14.86 -30.20
CA THR A 26 -42.32 -14.91 -29.23
C THR A 26 -41.72 -13.55 -28.93
N ARG A 27 -41.87 -12.59 -29.84
CA ARG A 27 -41.38 -11.23 -29.68
C ARG A 27 -42.22 -10.36 -28.74
N PHE A 28 -43.48 -10.82 -28.48
CA PHE A 28 -44.40 -10.15 -27.57
C PHE A 28 -44.48 -10.83 -26.20
N ALA A 29 -43.77 -11.94 -26.03
CA ALA A 29 -43.78 -12.70 -24.79
C ALA A 29 -42.71 -12.17 -23.82
N VAL A 30 -43.10 -12.00 -22.56
CA VAL A 30 -42.15 -11.74 -21.50
C VAL A 30 -41.22 -12.95 -21.36
N PRO A 31 -39.90 -12.80 -21.41
CA PRO A 31 -38.96 -13.91 -21.31
C PRO A 31 -39.11 -14.69 -20.00
N ALA A 32 -39.01 -16.03 -20.08
CA ALA A 32 -39.05 -16.90 -18.91
C ALA A 32 -37.80 -16.72 -18.04
N ARG A 33 -38.00 -16.71 -16.73
CA ARG A 33 -36.91 -16.66 -15.76
C ARG A 33 -36.30 -18.06 -15.57
N PRO A 34 -34.95 -18.18 -15.51
CA PRO A 34 -34.33 -19.46 -15.18
C PRO A 34 -34.59 -19.83 -13.71
N GLU A 35 -34.58 -21.13 -13.38
CA GLU A 35 -34.78 -21.60 -11.99
C GLU A 35 -33.80 -21.03 -10.97
N THR A 36 -32.55 -20.76 -11.40
CA THR A 36 -31.49 -20.18 -10.58
C THR A 36 -31.44 -18.64 -10.69
N PHE A 37 -32.59 -17.99 -10.93
CA PHE A 37 -32.70 -16.54 -11.00
C PHE A 37 -32.69 -15.93 -9.59
N LEU A 38 -31.86 -14.92 -9.35
CA LEU A 38 -31.87 -14.15 -8.12
C LEU A 38 -32.68 -12.86 -8.31
N ARG A 39 -33.75 -12.71 -7.55
CA ARG A 39 -34.51 -11.45 -7.48
C ARG A 39 -33.69 -10.37 -6.77
N ARG A 40 -33.58 -9.20 -7.39
CA ARG A 40 -32.84 -8.06 -6.87
C ARG A 40 -33.77 -6.95 -6.40
N GLU A 41 -34.19 -7.05 -5.15
CA GLU A 41 -35.21 -6.17 -4.55
C GLU A 41 -34.90 -4.67 -4.66
N ARG A 42 -33.61 -4.29 -4.63
CA ARG A 42 -33.22 -2.89 -4.79
C ARG A 42 -33.55 -2.34 -6.18
N LEU A 43 -33.35 -3.15 -7.23
CA LEU A 43 -33.64 -2.76 -8.60
C LEU A 43 -35.15 -2.85 -8.93
N VAL A 44 -35.84 -3.82 -8.38
CA VAL A 44 -37.32 -3.93 -8.49
C VAL A 44 -37.96 -2.68 -7.89
N ARG A 45 -37.54 -2.26 -6.68
CA ARG A 45 -38.01 -1.01 -6.05
C ARG A 45 -37.67 0.24 -6.88
N HIS A 46 -36.53 0.26 -7.55
CA HIS A 46 -36.14 1.37 -8.43
C HIS A 46 -37.08 1.42 -9.65
N LEU A 47 -37.39 0.27 -10.26
CA LEU A 47 -38.35 0.17 -11.37
C LEU A 47 -39.78 0.57 -10.94
N ASP A 48 -40.19 0.31 -9.71
CA ASP A 48 -41.51 0.75 -9.18
C ASP A 48 -41.57 2.29 -9.07
N GLN A 49 -40.48 2.93 -8.72
CA GLN A 49 -40.41 4.40 -8.72
C GLN A 49 -40.39 4.94 -10.17
N ALA A 50 -39.79 4.19 -11.11
CA ALA A 50 -39.67 4.57 -12.50
C ALA A 50 -41.04 4.72 -13.22
N LEU A 51 -42.07 4.05 -12.77
CA LEU A 51 -43.42 4.22 -13.31
C LEU A 51 -44.04 5.61 -13.11
N ARG A 52 -43.38 6.46 -12.31
CA ARG A 52 -43.78 7.87 -12.11
C ARG A 52 -43.30 8.75 -13.26
N THR A 53 -42.30 8.32 -14.01
CA THR A 53 -41.72 9.05 -15.15
C THR A 53 -42.25 8.48 -16.47
N PRO A 54 -42.44 9.31 -17.53
CA PRO A 54 -42.89 8.86 -18.81
C PRO A 54 -41.89 7.95 -19.52
N LEU A 55 -40.59 8.14 -19.27
CA LEU A 55 -39.51 7.38 -19.89
C LEU A 55 -38.65 6.73 -18.82
N THR A 56 -38.36 5.44 -19.00
CA THR A 56 -37.37 4.71 -18.22
C THR A 56 -36.37 4.07 -19.16
N MET A 57 -35.09 4.21 -18.84
CA MET A 57 -33.99 3.60 -19.60
C MET A 57 -33.22 2.61 -18.73
N VAL A 58 -33.14 1.34 -19.18
CA VAL A 58 -32.28 0.31 -18.57
C VAL A 58 -31.12 0.04 -19.53
N ASN A 59 -29.95 0.64 -19.22
CA ASN A 59 -28.79 0.60 -20.10
C ASN A 59 -27.62 -0.15 -19.44
N GLY A 60 -26.99 -1.05 -20.18
CA GLY A 60 -25.81 -1.79 -19.70
C GLY A 60 -25.31 -2.81 -20.73
N ALA A 61 -24.11 -3.33 -20.48
CA ALA A 61 -23.43 -4.27 -21.36
C ALA A 61 -24.25 -5.55 -21.65
N ALA A 62 -23.81 -6.30 -22.65
CA ALA A 62 -24.33 -7.65 -22.89
C ALA A 62 -24.22 -8.52 -21.65
N GLY A 63 -25.25 -9.31 -21.34
CA GLY A 63 -25.23 -10.17 -20.14
C GLY A 63 -25.32 -9.44 -18.79
N ALA A 64 -25.61 -8.13 -18.75
CA ALA A 64 -25.81 -7.40 -17.49
C ALA A 64 -27.13 -7.76 -16.75
N GLY A 65 -27.97 -8.59 -17.35
CA GLY A 65 -29.22 -9.06 -16.74
C GLY A 65 -30.41 -8.10 -16.89
N LYS A 66 -30.36 -7.17 -17.85
CA LYS A 66 -31.41 -6.17 -18.12
C LYS A 66 -32.79 -6.81 -18.41
N THR A 67 -32.84 -7.67 -19.40
CA THR A 67 -34.08 -8.36 -19.85
C THR A 67 -34.69 -9.19 -18.72
N LEU A 68 -33.85 -9.98 -17.99
CA LEU A 68 -34.33 -10.81 -16.88
C LEU A 68 -34.80 -9.98 -15.68
N LEU A 69 -34.20 -8.83 -15.42
CA LEU A 69 -34.65 -7.89 -14.40
C LEU A 69 -36.05 -7.39 -14.68
N LEU A 70 -36.30 -6.98 -15.93
CA LEU A 70 -37.65 -6.53 -16.33
C LEU A 70 -38.65 -7.66 -16.43
N ALA A 71 -38.25 -8.85 -16.87
CA ALA A 71 -39.11 -10.04 -16.87
C ALA A 71 -39.54 -10.43 -15.44
N ASP A 72 -38.63 -10.33 -14.45
CA ASP A 72 -38.93 -10.55 -13.04
C ASP A 72 -39.88 -9.49 -12.48
N TRP A 73 -39.60 -8.22 -12.78
CA TRP A 73 -40.42 -7.10 -12.39
C TRP A 73 -41.82 -7.15 -13.01
N ALA A 74 -41.92 -7.55 -14.29
CA ALA A 74 -43.19 -7.67 -15.01
C ALA A 74 -44.10 -8.81 -14.49
N ALA A 75 -43.54 -9.93 -14.03
CA ALA A 75 -44.26 -11.12 -13.60
C ALA A 75 -45.19 -10.88 -12.39
N ASP A 76 -44.87 -9.91 -11.53
CA ASP A 76 -45.61 -9.60 -10.30
C ASP A 76 -46.67 -8.49 -10.52
N ARG A 77 -46.98 -8.09 -11.77
CA ARG A 77 -47.81 -6.93 -12.05
C ARG A 77 -49.19 -7.28 -12.54
N GLU A 78 -50.19 -6.60 -11.99
CA GLU A 78 -51.60 -6.67 -12.43
C GLU A 78 -51.94 -5.63 -13.52
N THR A 79 -51.00 -4.69 -13.79
CA THR A 79 -51.25 -3.63 -14.79
C THR A 79 -50.88 -4.09 -16.19
N PRO A 80 -51.63 -3.59 -17.22
CA PRO A 80 -51.34 -3.97 -18.61
C PRO A 80 -49.89 -3.60 -18.99
N LEU A 81 -49.11 -4.62 -19.42
CA LEU A 81 -47.71 -4.43 -19.85
C LEU A 81 -47.57 -5.05 -21.24
N ALA A 82 -47.32 -4.20 -22.23
CA ALA A 82 -46.94 -4.60 -23.56
C ALA A 82 -45.44 -4.84 -23.66
N TRP A 83 -45.03 -5.97 -24.20
CA TRP A 83 -43.65 -6.34 -24.43
C TRP A 83 -43.39 -6.45 -25.93
N PHE A 84 -42.27 -5.86 -26.38
CA PHE A 84 -41.78 -5.97 -27.73
C PHE A 84 -40.25 -6.12 -27.76
N THR A 85 -39.77 -7.29 -28.12
CA THR A 85 -38.35 -7.55 -28.37
C THR A 85 -38.03 -7.17 -29.80
N THR A 86 -37.21 -6.13 -29.99
CA THR A 86 -36.83 -5.61 -31.30
C THR A 86 -35.80 -6.52 -31.99
N ASP A 87 -35.75 -6.43 -33.31
CA ASP A 87 -34.82 -7.19 -34.16
C ASP A 87 -34.15 -6.29 -35.18
N ALA A 88 -33.02 -6.73 -35.74
CA ALA A 88 -32.35 -6.04 -36.81
C ALA A 88 -33.20 -5.92 -38.11
N ALA A 89 -34.22 -6.74 -38.27
CA ALA A 89 -35.18 -6.62 -39.36
C ALA A 89 -36.15 -5.44 -39.23
N ASP A 90 -36.23 -4.80 -38.04
CA ASP A 90 -37.15 -3.68 -37.75
C ASP A 90 -36.60 -2.30 -38.18
N GLN A 91 -35.64 -2.25 -39.09
CA GLN A 91 -34.97 -1.00 -39.47
C GLN A 91 -35.90 -0.04 -40.26
N GLY A 92 -37.00 -0.51 -40.80
CA GLY A 92 -37.99 0.35 -41.44
C GLY A 92 -39.06 0.85 -40.48
N PRO A 93 -39.42 2.16 -40.46
CA PRO A 93 -40.46 2.69 -39.59
C PRO A 93 -41.78 1.89 -39.65
N GLY A 94 -42.22 1.49 -40.84
CA GLY A 94 -43.43 0.70 -40.99
C GLY A 94 -43.39 -0.67 -40.32
N MET A 95 -42.29 -1.40 -40.44
CA MET A 95 -42.08 -2.68 -39.75
C MET A 95 -42.07 -2.51 -38.26
N PHE A 96 -41.25 -1.56 -37.74
CA PHE A 96 -41.17 -1.28 -36.32
C PHE A 96 -42.54 -0.97 -35.70
N TRP A 97 -43.27 -0.05 -36.32
CA TRP A 97 -44.59 0.36 -35.83
C TRP A 97 -45.66 -0.72 -35.98
N ALA A 98 -45.58 -1.55 -37.00
CA ALA A 98 -46.51 -2.71 -37.15
C ALA A 98 -46.40 -3.67 -35.97
N TYR A 99 -45.16 -4.07 -35.60
CA TYR A 99 -44.88 -4.90 -34.43
C TYR A 99 -45.20 -4.20 -33.11
N LEU A 100 -44.90 -2.91 -32.98
CA LEU A 100 -45.21 -2.12 -31.75
C LEU A 100 -46.76 -2.04 -31.55
N LEU A 101 -47.50 -1.78 -32.58
CA LEU A 101 -48.99 -1.74 -32.54
C LEU A 101 -49.56 -3.10 -32.18
N GLU A 102 -48.98 -4.22 -32.69
CA GLU A 102 -49.40 -5.57 -32.33
C GLU A 102 -49.10 -5.85 -30.87
N ALA A 103 -47.93 -5.44 -30.34
CA ALA A 103 -47.62 -5.52 -28.91
C ALA A 103 -48.64 -4.75 -28.05
N LEU A 104 -49.04 -3.56 -28.45
CA LEU A 104 -50.06 -2.76 -27.76
C LEU A 104 -51.45 -3.40 -27.82
N ARG A 105 -51.78 -4.10 -28.90
CA ARG A 105 -53.06 -4.85 -29.04
C ARG A 105 -53.16 -5.98 -28.01
N THR A 106 -52.04 -6.61 -27.65
CA THR A 106 -52.06 -7.68 -26.63
C THR A 106 -52.57 -7.21 -25.27
N VAL A 107 -52.51 -5.89 -25.00
CA VAL A 107 -52.99 -5.26 -23.76
C VAL A 107 -54.25 -4.40 -23.96
N GLY A 108 -54.94 -4.63 -25.06
CA GLY A 108 -56.23 -4.02 -25.33
C GLY A 108 -56.16 -2.58 -25.84
N VAL A 109 -55.07 -2.16 -26.45
CA VAL A 109 -54.98 -0.91 -27.18
C VAL A 109 -55.38 -1.19 -28.62
N THR A 110 -56.56 -0.74 -29.00
CA THR A 110 -57.10 -0.92 -30.37
C THR A 110 -57.33 0.44 -30.99
N LEU A 111 -56.88 0.62 -32.23
CA LEU A 111 -57.20 1.83 -33.00
C LEU A 111 -58.57 1.68 -33.66
N PRO A 112 -59.35 2.79 -33.84
CA PRO A 112 -60.65 2.77 -34.53
C PRO A 112 -60.55 2.20 -35.97
N PRO A 113 -61.68 1.66 -36.54
CA PRO A 113 -61.67 1.19 -37.88
C PRO A 113 -61.12 2.17 -38.89
N GLY A 114 -60.17 1.74 -39.76
CA GLY A 114 -59.44 2.56 -40.69
C GLY A 114 -58.12 3.09 -40.18
N GLY A 115 -57.71 2.73 -38.93
CA GLY A 115 -56.39 3.01 -38.35
C GLY A 115 -55.57 1.74 -38.20
N GLY A 116 -55.56 0.84 -39.18
CA GLY A 116 -54.86 -0.44 -39.16
C GLY A 116 -53.33 -0.32 -39.12
N SER A 117 -52.64 -1.44 -39.13
CA SER A 117 -51.17 -1.53 -39.24
C SER A 117 -50.62 -0.75 -40.45
N PRO A 118 -49.42 -0.23 -40.43
CA PRO A 118 -48.76 0.34 -41.59
C PRO A 118 -48.84 -0.61 -42.79
N ALA A 119 -49.23 -0.08 -43.95
CA ALA A 119 -49.30 -0.86 -45.16
C ALA A 119 -47.97 -1.00 -45.91
N ASP A 120 -47.02 -0.15 -45.58
CA ASP A 120 -45.68 -0.08 -46.15
C ASP A 120 -44.63 -0.32 -45.05
N ALA A 121 -43.71 -1.23 -45.31
CA ALA A 121 -42.64 -1.59 -44.37
C ALA A 121 -41.66 -0.41 -44.07
N SER A 122 -41.53 0.55 -44.97
CA SER A 122 -40.58 1.65 -44.89
C SER A 122 -41.19 2.97 -44.36
N GLN A 123 -42.53 3.09 -44.29
CA GLN A 123 -43.20 4.36 -43.95
C GLN A 123 -44.36 4.19 -42.96
N VAL A 124 -44.54 5.20 -42.11
CA VAL A 124 -45.70 5.29 -41.21
C VAL A 124 -46.41 6.62 -41.40
N PRO A 125 -47.74 6.57 -41.65
CA PRO A 125 -48.51 7.79 -41.73
C PRO A 125 -48.53 8.53 -40.38
N ARG A 126 -48.19 9.84 -40.40
CA ARG A 126 -48.21 10.68 -39.17
C ARG A 126 -49.60 10.68 -38.50
N THR A 127 -50.66 10.51 -39.28
CA THR A 127 -52.06 10.39 -38.83
C THR A 127 -52.26 9.14 -37.98
N LEU A 128 -51.56 8.04 -38.23
CA LEU A 128 -51.59 6.83 -37.44
C LEU A 128 -50.94 7.07 -36.06
N LEU A 129 -49.80 7.69 -36.04
CA LEU A 129 -49.07 8.08 -34.78
C LEU A 129 -49.89 9.03 -33.93
N ALA A 130 -50.55 10.05 -34.55
CA ALA A 130 -51.41 10.99 -33.86
C ALA A 130 -52.67 10.30 -33.27
N ARG A 131 -53.28 9.35 -33.98
CA ARG A 131 -54.41 8.56 -33.46
C ARG A 131 -53.98 7.67 -32.31
N LEU A 132 -52.83 7.01 -32.40
CA LEU A 132 -52.29 6.20 -31.33
C LEU A 132 -52.03 7.04 -30.08
N ALA A 133 -51.40 8.19 -30.22
CA ALA A 133 -51.10 9.09 -29.10
C ALA A 133 -52.42 9.59 -28.45
N ALA A 134 -53.45 9.95 -29.27
CA ALA A 134 -54.75 10.37 -28.78
C ALA A 134 -55.45 9.24 -28.02
N GLU A 135 -55.46 8.02 -28.56
CA GLU A 135 -56.05 6.84 -27.87
C GLU A 135 -55.36 6.58 -26.51
N LEU A 136 -54.03 6.60 -26.49
CA LEU A 136 -53.27 6.44 -25.26
C LEU A 136 -53.56 7.52 -24.24
N SER A 137 -53.66 8.78 -24.68
CA SER A 137 -53.89 9.95 -23.80
C SER A 137 -55.25 9.94 -23.07
N THR A 138 -56.24 9.21 -23.60
CA THR A 138 -57.62 9.15 -23.03
C THR A 138 -57.78 8.04 -22.00
N ARG A 139 -56.75 7.23 -21.76
CA ARG A 139 -56.82 6.07 -20.86
C ARG A 139 -56.70 6.47 -19.39
N ASP A 140 -57.59 5.93 -18.57
CA ASP A 140 -57.57 6.14 -17.12
C ASP A 140 -56.35 5.47 -16.42
N ARG A 141 -55.84 4.40 -17.03
CA ARG A 141 -54.66 3.68 -16.54
C ARG A 141 -53.59 3.69 -17.62
N PRO A 142 -52.33 4.11 -17.28
CA PRO A 142 -51.26 4.12 -18.25
C PRO A 142 -50.94 2.72 -18.75
N VAL A 143 -50.60 2.60 -20.01
CA VAL A 143 -50.02 1.41 -20.60
C VAL A 143 -48.54 1.44 -20.44
N THR A 144 -47.95 0.42 -19.88
CA THR A 144 -46.50 0.25 -19.84
C THR A 144 -46.04 -0.52 -21.06
N LEU A 145 -45.19 0.07 -21.88
CA LEU A 145 -44.57 -0.52 -23.06
C LEU A 145 -43.09 -0.76 -22.79
N VAL A 146 -42.67 -2.02 -22.88
CA VAL A 146 -41.24 -2.41 -22.81
C VAL A 146 -40.74 -2.67 -24.21
N LEU A 147 -39.70 -1.94 -24.64
CA LEU A 147 -38.94 -2.22 -25.85
C LEU A 147 -37.59 -2.85 -25.43
N ASP A 148 -37.51 -4.18 -25.61
CA ASP A 148 -36.29 -4.91 -25.28
C ASP A 148 -35.37 -5.01 -26.51
N GLU A 149 -34.04 -5.04 -26.26
CA GLU A 149 -32.97 -4.99 -27.27
C GLU A 149 -33.07 -3.80 -28.23
N TYR A 150 -33.53 -2.64 -27.75
CA TYR A 150 -33.75 -1.44 -28.56
C TYR A 150 -32.48 -0.90 -29.26
N ASP A 151 -31.30 -1.34 -28.84
CA ASP A 151 -30.03 -1.07 -29.53
C ASP A 151 -29.96 -1.66 -30.96
N ARG A 152 -30.87 -2.52 -31.34
CA ARG A 152 -30.98 -3.06 -32.70
C ARG A 152 -31.68 -2.12 -33.67
N VAL A 153 -32.36 -1.11 -33.15
CA VAL A 153 -33.07 -0.10 -33.95
C VAL A 153 -32.23 1.16 -34.03
N SER A 154 -31.67 1.44 -35.19
CA SER A 154 -30.75 2.58 -35.43
C SER A 154 -31.31 3.68 -36.31
N ASP A 155 -32.59 3.56 -36.74
CA ASP A 155 -33.26 4.54 -37.62
C ASP A 155 -33.63 5.80 -36.81
N PRO A 156 -33.11 7.01 -37.17
CA PRO A 156 -33.45 8.26 -36.49
C PRO A 156 -34.92 8.63 -36.59
N GLU A 157 -35.59 8.24 -37.68
CA GLU A 157 -37.03 8.53 -37.92
C GLU A 157 -37.89 7.80 -36.90
N ILE A 158 -37.55 6.55 -36.56
CA ILE A 158 -38.22 5.79 -35.50
C ILE A 158 -38.10 6.49 -34.16
N ALA A 159 -36.91 7.02 -33.83
CA ALA A 159 -36.68 7.75 -32.58
C ALA A 159 -37.53 9.03 -32.49
N GLU A 160 -37.62 9.81 -33.61
CA GLU A 160 -38.46 11.02 -33.69
C GLU A 160 -39.96 10.66 -33.57
N GLN A 161 -40.38 9.58 -34.18
CA GLN A 161 -41.76 9.10 -34.10
C GLN A 161 -42.12 8.60 -32.70
N LEU A 162 -41.21 7.90 -32.02
CA LEU A 162 -41.39 7.49 -30.62
C LEU A 162 -41.47 8.70 -29.69
N GLU A 163 -40.58 9.70 -29.85
CA GLU A 163 -40.65 10.94 -29.10
C GLU A 163 -42.01 11.65 -29.30
N PHE A 164 -42.46 11.71 -30.56
CA PHE A 164 -43.75 12.30 -30.86
C PHE A 164 -44.89 11.60 -30.11
N VAL A 165 -44.98 10.26 -30.18
CA VAL A 165 -46.02 9.48 -29.48
C VAL A 165 -45.89 9.61 -27.97
N LEU A 166 -44.70 9.50 -27.41
CA LEU A 166 -44.48 9.61 -25.97
C LEU A 166 -44.89 11.01 -25.42
N HIS A 167 -44.56 12.06 -26.15
CA HIS A 167 -44.93 13.42 -25.79
C HIS A 167 -46.47 13.65 -25.82
N HIS A 168 -47.15 13.18 -26.87
CA HIS A 168 -48.56 13.42 -27.06
C HIS A 168 -49.47 12.41 -26.35
N ALA A 169 -48.99 11.25 -25.98
CA ALA A 169 -49.71 10.31 -25.13
C ALA A 169 -49.79 10.73 -23.67
N GLY A 170 -48.92 11.67 -23.24
CA GLY A 170 -48.92 12.21 -21.90
C GLY A 170 -48.86 11.14 -20.80
N PRO A 171 -49.72 11.21 -19.80
CA PRO A 171 -49.71 10.22 -18.71
C PRO A 171 -50.20 8.80 -19.10
N GLY A 172 -50.76 8.64 -20.28
CA GLY A 172 -51.35 7.35 -20.72
C GLY A 172 -50.31 6.33 -21.20
N LEU A 173 -49.07 6.74 -21.44
CA LEU A 173 -48.00 5.83 -21.85
C LEU A 173 -46.81 5.91 -20.86
N ARG A 174 -46.25 4.76 -20.51
CA ARG A 174 -44.98 4.60 -19.83
C ARG A 174 -44.07 3.76 -20.70
N LEU A 175 -42.98 4.36 -21.18
CA LEU A 175 -42.04 3.69 -22.07
C LEU A 175 -40.81 3.24 -21.27
N ILE A 176 -40.48 1.95 -21.39
CA ILE A 176 -39.24 1.39 -20.82
C ILE A 176 -38.38 0.90 -21.97
N LEU A 177 -37.20 1.50 -22.11
CA LEU A 177 -36.22 1.08 -23.11
C LEU A 177 -35.16 0.23 -22.47
N VAL A 178 -34.96 -0.97 -23.00
CA VAL A 178 -33.85 -1.86 -22.62
C VAL A 178 -32.84 -1.86 -23.75
N THR A 179 -31.65 -1.36 -23.46
CA THR A 179 -30.66 -1.06 -24.51
C THR A 179 -29.24 -1.33 -24.03
N ARG A 180 -28.31 -1.53 -24.98
CA ARG A 180 -26.85 -1.57 -24.70
C ARG A 180 -26.22 -0.20 -24.96
N THR A 181 -26.80 0.60 -25.85
CA THR A 181 -26.29 1.91 -26.26
C THR A 181 -27.24 3.03 -25.83
N GLU A 182 -26.81 4.26 -25.80
CA GLU A 182 -27.74 5.40 -25.64
C GLU A 182 -28.62 5.51 -26.88
N PRO A 183 -29.95 5.49 -26.72
CA PRO A 183 -30.88 5.65 -27.84
C PRO A 183 -30.82 7.06 -28.43
N LEU A 184 -31.21 7.22 -29.69
CA LEU A 184 -31.25 8.49 -30.42
C LEU A 184 -32.32 9.47 -29.92
N LEU A 185 -33.00 9.17 -28.81
CA LEU A 185 -33.96 10.07 -28.17
C LEU A 185 -33.28 11.27 -27.52
N PRO A 186 -33.93 12.44 -27.42
CA PRO A 186 -33.36 13.62 -26.77
C PRO A 186 -33.34 13.50 -25.24
N LEU A 187 -32.61 12.52 -24.72
CA LEU A 187 -32.57 12.17 -23.28
C LEU A 187 -32.21 13.37 -22.39
N HIS A 188 -31.40 14.32 -22.89
CA HIS A 188 -31.05 15.52 -22.15
C HIS A 188 -32.26 16.38 -21.76
N ARG A 189 -33.33 16.40 -22.59
CA ARG A 189 -34.60 17.11 -22.30
C ARG A 189 -35.35 16.43 -21.16
N TYR A 190 -35.47 15.10 -21.25
CA TYR A 190 -36.16 14.30 -20.21
C TYR A 190 -35.40 14.35 -18.89
N ARG A 191 -34.04 14.34 -18.93
CA ARG A 191 -33.25 14.53 -17.71
C ARG A 191 -33.50 15.90 -17.07
N ALA A 192 -33.50 16.95 -17.87
CA ALA A 192 -33.72 18.33 -17.39
C ALA A 192 -35.14 18.53 -16.82
N ALA A 193 -36.15 17.86 -17.36
CA ALA A 193 -37.53 17.89 -16.89
C ALA A 193 -37.78 17.00 -15.66
N GLY A 194 -36.86 16.05 -15.33
CA GLY A 194 -37.09 15.05 -14.29
C GLY A 194 -38.05 13.91 -14.76
N ASP A 195 -38.25 13.77 -16.08
CA ASP A 195 -39.15 12.80 -16.72
C ASP A 195 -38.46 11.54 -17.18
N LEU A 196 -37.18 11.34 -16.77
CA LEU A 196 -36.38 10.17 -17.08
C LEU A 196 -35.92 9.45 -15.83
N THR A 197 -36.19 8.15 -15.74
CA THR A 197 -35.57 7.25 -14.80
C THR A 197 -34.51 6.44 -15.54
N GLU A 198 -33.30 6.35 -14.96
CA GLU A 198 -32.19 5.60 -15.55
C GLU A 198 -31.69 4.53 -14.59
N ILE A 199 -31.52 3.30 -15.12
CA ILE A 199 -30.77 2.24 -14.44
C ILE A 199 -29.59 1.90 -15.36
N ARG A 200 -28.38 2.17 -14.89
CA ARG A 200 -27.16 2.03 -15.66
C ARG A 200 -26.34 0.82 -15.24
N GLY A 201 -25.29 0.49 -15.99
CA GLY A 201 -24.44 -0.67 -15.76
C GLY A 201 -23.89 -0.78 -14.32
N ALA A 202 -23.53 0.34 -13.70
CA ALA A 202 -23.06 0.36 -12.30
C ALA A 202 -24.14 -0.09 -11.30
N GLU A 203 -25.41 0.28 -11.55
CA GLU A 203 -26.54 -0.12 -10.71
C GLU A 203 -26.97 -1.56 -11.00
N LEU A 204 -26.79 -2.00 -12.25
CA LEU A 204 -27.04 -3.39 -12.65
C LEU A 204 -25.99 -4.38 -12.11
N ALA A 205 -24.84 -3.91 -11.67
CA ALA A 205 -23.81 -4.76 -11.08
C ALA A 205 -24.31 -5.44 -9.80
N PHE A 206 -23.96 -6.71 -9.63
CA PHE A 206 -24.25 -7.48 -8.42
C PHE A 206 -23.39 -6.98 -7.26
N THR A 207 -24.00 -6.82 -6.09
CA THR A 207 -23.24 -6.61 -4.85
C THR A 207 -22.62 -7.93 -4.38
N PRO A 208 -21.63 -7.90 -3.47
CA PRO A 208 -21.06 -9.13 -2.89
C PRO A 208 -22.13 -10.05 -2.26
N GLU A 209 -23.13 -9.46 -1.63
CA GLU A 209 -24.25 -10.18 -0.99
C GLU A 209 -25.17 -10.81 -2.04
N GLU A 210 -25.52 -10.06 -3.09
CA GLU A 210 -26.30 -10.58 -4.22
C GLU A 210 -25.52 -11.68 -4.95
N ALA A 211 -24.22 -11.54 -5.14
CA ALA A 211 -23.39 -12.56 -5.75
C ALA A 211 -23.31 -13.83 -4.90
N ALA A 212 -23.14 -13.71 -3.58
CA ALA A 212 -23.18 -14.85 -2.67
C ALA A 212 -24.52 -15.58 -2.71
N ALA A 213 -25.63 -14.83 -2.78
CA ALA A 213 -26.97 -15.39 -2.90
C ALA A 213 -27.16 -16.11 -4.25
N LEU A 214 -26.68 -15.55 -5.36
CA LEU A 214 -26.71 -16.19 -6.68
C LEU A 214 -25.93 -17.52 -6.68
N LEU A 215 -24.71 -17.51 -6.10
CA LEU A 215 -23.88 -18.71 -5.98
C LEU A 215 -24.55 -19.79 -5.12
N ALA A 216 -25.25 -19.39 -4.06
CA ALA A 216 -25.98 -20.29 -3.20
C ALA A 216 -27.14 -20.98 -3.96
N LEU A 217 -27.84 -20.29 -4.89
CA LEU A 217 -28.84 -20.89 -5.79
C LEU A 217 -28.23 -21.93 -6.72
N HIS A 218 -26.94 -21.81 -7.02
CA HIS A 218 -26.19 -22.81 -7.77
C HIS A 218 -25.57 -23.90 -6.88
N GLY A 219 -25.95 -23.97 -5.59
CA GLY A 219 -25.40 -24.97 -4.64
C GLY A 219 -24.01 -24.64 -4.09
N LEU A 220 -23.46 -23.47 -4.39
CA LEU A 220 -22.13 -23.04 -4.02
C LEU A 220 -22.19 -22.09 -2.80
N ARG A 221 -21.77 -22.57 -1.63
CA ARG A 221 -21.72 -21.74 -0.39
C ARG A 221 -20.33 -21.19 -0.17
N LEU A 222 -20.11 -19.96 -0.60
CA LEU A 222 -18.83 -19.25 -0.41
C LEU A 222 -18.88 -18.29 0.79
N PRO A 223 -17.75 -18.12 1.49
CA PRO A 223 -17.62 -17.02 2.45
C PRO A 223 -17.73 -15.66 1.75
N VAL A 224 -18.24 -14.64 2.44
CA VAL A 224 -18.49 -13.30 1.87
C VAL A 224 -17.19 -12.69 1.28
N SER A 225 -16.04 -13.00 1.86
CA SER A 225 -14.74 -12.56 1.33
C SER A 225 -14.43 -13.11 -0.06
N ALA A 226 -14.75 -14.38 -0.31
CA ALA A 226 -14.58 -15.01 -1.63
C ALA A 226 -15.58 -14.46 -2.65
N ALA A 227 -16.83 -14.25 -2.23
CA ALA A 227 -17.84 -13.61 -3.09
C ALA A 227 -17.42 -12.17 -3.45
N ARG A 228 -16.84 -11.41 -2.51
CA ARG A 228 -16.30 -10.07 -2.79
C ARG A 228 -15.18 -10.10 -3.82
N ALA A 229 -14.19 -10.98 -3.67
CA ALA A 229 -13.11 -11.13 -4.64
C ALA A 229 -13.63 -11.48 -6.05
N LEU A 230 -14.65 -12.34 -6.14
CA LEU A 230 -15.29 -12.68 -7.40
C LEU A 230 -16.04 -11.48 -8.00
N VAL A 231 -16.75 -10.69 -7.19
CA VAL A 231 -17.41 -9.45 -7.63
C VAL A 231 -16.39 -8.41 -8.09
N GLU A 232 -15.27 -8.24 -7.40
CA GLU A 232 -14.19 -7.35 -7.84
C GLU A 232 -13.65 -7.76 -9.21
N ARG A 233 -13.44 -9.04 -9.45
CA ARG A 233 -12.94 -9.58 -10.70
C ARG A 233 -13.96 -9.50 -11.84
N THR A 234 -15.23 -9.82 -11.57
CA THR A 234 -16.33 -9.77 -12.55
C THR A 234 -16.97 -8.38 -12.65
N ARG A 235 -16.59 -7.44 -11.82
CA ARG A 235 -17.27 -6.14 -11.65
C ARG A 235 -18.78 -6.29 -11.40
N GLY A 236 -19.20 -7.41 -10.81
CA GLY A 236 -20.61 -7.72 -10.58
C GLY A 236 -21.40 -8.03 -11.85
N TRP A 237 -20.74 -8.38 -12.95
CA TRP A 237 -21.39 -8.72 -14.21
C TRP A 237 -22.19 -10.01 -14.10
N ALA A 238 -23.51 -9.91 -14.32
CA ALA A 238 -24.47 -11.00 -14.07
C ALA A 238 -24.16 -12.29 -14.84
N ALA A 239 -23.92 -12.20 -16.16
CA ALA A 239 -23.58 -13.38 -16.96
C ALA A 239 -22.25 -13.98 -16.53
N GLY A 240 -21.24 -13.16 -16.21
CA GLY A 240 -19.95 -13.62 -15.71
C GLY A 240 -20.08 -14.40 -14.41
N LEU A 241 -20.81 -13.88 -13.43
CA LEU A 241 -21.06 -14.56 -12.16
C LEU A 241 -21.78 -15.90 -12.36
N ARG A 242 -22.80 -15.92 -13.22
CA ARG A 242 -23.56 -17.15 -13.52
C ARG A 242 -22.71 -18.20 -14.24
N LEU A 243 -21.91 -17.79 -15.24
CA LEU A 243 -21.05 -18.70 -15.98
C LEU A 243 -19.93 -19.25 -15.07
N CYS A 244 -19.37 -18.41 -14.17
CA CYS A 244 -18.45 -18.86 -13.14
C CYS A 244 -19.10 -19.89 -12.20
N ALA A 245 -20.36 -19.67 -11.80
CA ALA A 245 -21.09 -20.60 -10.95
C ALA A 245 -21.31 -21.96 -11.64
N LEU A 246 -21.75 -21.96 -12.90
CA LEU A 246 -21.93 -23.17 -13.68
C LEU A 246 -20.62 -23.94 -13.85
N ALA A 247 -19.54 -23.27 -14.21
CA ALA A 247 -18.24 -23.92 -14.38
C ALA A 247 -17.70 -24.45 -13.04
N ALA A 248 -17.95 -23.78 -11.93
CA ALA A 248 -17.54 -24.25 -10.62
C ALA A 248 -18.30 -25.49 -10.15
N GLN A 249 -19.57 -25.67 -10.58
CA GLN A 249 -20.35 -26.89 -10.26
C GLN A 249 -19.72 -28.15 -10.85
N GLU A 250 -19.03 -28.03 -11.99
CA GLU A 250 -18.37 -29.16 -12.66
C GLU A 250 -17.00 -29.49 -12.03
N SER A 251 -16.50 -28.64 -11.14
CA SER A 251 -15.19 -28.82 -10.48
C SER A 251 -15.32 -29.70 -9.22
N PRO A 252 -14.37 -30.61 -8.96
CA PRO A 252 -14.30 -31.37 -7.71
C PRO A 252 -14.04 -30.50 -6.47
N ASP A 253 -13.47 -29.30 -6.62
CA ASP A 253 -13.27 -28.29 -5.59
C ASP A 253 -13.71 -26.92 -6.11
N PRO A 254 -15.01 -26.58 -5.96
CA PRO A 254 -15.57 -25.34 -6.47
C PRO A 254 -14.94 -24.07 -5.86
N GLU A 255 -14.57 -24.12 -4.58
CA GLU A 255 -13.99 -22.95 -3.88
C GLU A 255 -12.60 -22.64 -4.42
N ARG A 256 -11.78 -23.64 -4.59
CA ARG A 256 -10.45 -23.50 -5.18
C ARG A 256 -10.55 -23.07 -6.64
N TYR A 257 -11.45 -23.65 -7.41
CA TYR A 257 -11.70 -23.27 -8.80
C TYR A 257 -12.03 -21.77 -8.93
N LEU A 258 -12.93 -21.26 -8.09
CA LEU A 258 -13.31 -19.84 -8.13
C LEU A 258 -12.20 -18.90 -7.67
N LYS A 259 -11.28 -19.35 -6.80
CA LYS A 259 -10.08 -18.60 -6.43
C LYS A 259 -9.04 -18.57 -7.54
N GLU A 260 -8.84 -19.70 -8.21
CA GLU A 260 -7.83 -19.91 -9.26
C GLU A 260 -8.43 -19.80 -10.68
N PHE A 261 -9.66 -19.24 -10.81
CA PHE A 261 -10.39 -19.18 -12.05
C PHE A 261 -9.56 -18.52 -13.17
N GLU A 262 -9.24 -19.31 -14.20
CA GLU A 262 -8.62 -18.85 -15.44
C GLU A 262 -9.72 -18.54 -16.48
N ALA A 263 -9.89 -17.26 -16.79
CA ALA A 263 -10.99 -16.80 -17.67
C ALA A 263 -10.88 -17.30 -19.11
N ASP A 264 -9.69 -17.67 -19.57
CA ASP A 264 -9.36 -18.03 -20.95
C ASP A 264 -9.87 -19.41 -21.41
N ARG A 265 -10.15 -20.32 -20.46
CA ARG A 265 -10.59 -21.70 -20.76
C ARG A 265 -12.03 -21.98 -20.35
N SER A 266 -12.87 -20.98 -20.36
CA SER A 266 -14.23 -21.09 -19.82
C SER A 266 -15.29 -20.68 -20.84
N THR A 267 -16.55 -21.10 -20.58
CA THR A 267 -17.73 -20.62 -21.30
C THR A 267 -17.89 -19.10 -21.27
N VAL A 268 -17.24 -18.43 -20.31
CA VAL A 268 -17.16 -16.96 -20.25
C VAL A 268 -16.36 -16.40 -21.42
N ALA A 269 -15.24 -17.05 -21.77
CA ALA A 269 -14.43 -16.67 -22.92
C ALA A 269 -15.23 -16.79 -24.23
N ASP A 270 -15.92 -17.92 -24.43
CA ASP A 270 -16.76 -18.14 -25.62
C ASP A 270 -17.84 -17.08 -25.76
N PHE A 271 -18.50 -16.74 -24.65
CA PHE A 271 -19.54 -15.70 -24.64
C PHE A 271 -18.96 -14.32 -25.02
N LEU A 272 -17.87 -13.87 -24.37
CA LEU A 272 -17.30 -12.56 -24.64
C LEU A 272 -16.68 -12.45 -26.03
N LEU A 273 -16.06 -13.51 -26.51
CA LEU A 273 -15.50 -13.53 -27.87
C LEU A 273 -16.63 -13.50 -28.92
N ALA A 274 -17.73 -14.23 -28.72
CA ALA A 274 -18.84 -14.28 -29.68
C ALA A 274 -19.71 -13.00 -29.62
N GLU A 275 -20.11 -12.58 -28.42
CA GLU A 275 -21.12 -11.53 -28.25
C GLU A 275 -20.55 -10.12 -28.22
N VAL A 276 -19.25 -10.00 -27.91
CA VAL A 276 -18.58 -8.68 -27.81
C VAL A 276 -17.54 -8.50 -28.92
N LEU A 277 -16.52 -9.36 -28.98
CA LEU A 277 -15.41 -9.16 -29.90
C LEU A 277 -15.81 -9.37 -31.38
N LYS A 278 -16.43 -10.50 -31.72
CA LYS A 278 -16.79 -10.82 -33.11
C LYS A 278 -17.83 -9.88 -33.75
N ARG A 279 -18.56 -9.12 -32.92
CA ARG A 279 -19.49 -8.09 -33.39
C ARG A 279 -18.82 -6.78 -33.77
N GLN A 280 -17.55 -6.62 -33.43
CA GLN A 280 -16.77 -5.41 -33.76
C GLN A 280 -16.13 -5.56 -35.15
N SER A 281 -15.82 -4.43 -35.76
CA SER A 281 -15.05 -4.43 -37.01
C SER A 281 -13.64 -5.01 -36.82
N PRO A 282 -12.98 -5.53 -37.87
CA PRO A 282 -11.64 -6.09 -37.76
C PRO A 282 -10.61 -5.11 -37.14
N GLU A 283 -10.77 -3.81 -37.44
CA GLU A 283 -9.90 -2.74 -36.94
C GLU A 283 -10.08 -2.55 -35.42
N ILE A 284 -11.32 -2.63 -34.92
CA ILE A 284 -11.63 -2.55 -33.48
C ILE A 284 -11.18 -3.83 -32.77
N GLN A 285 -11.34 -4.99 -33.41
CA GLN A 285 -10.84 -6.25 -32.85
C GLN A 285 -9.33 -6.19 -32.64
N ASP A 286 -8.54 -5.71 -33.63
CA ASP A 286 -7.10 -5.56 -33.53
C ASP A 286 -6.72 -4.56 -32.42
N LEU A 287 -7.42 -3.42 -32.34
CA LEU A 287 -7.21 -2.43 -31.26
C LEU A 287 -7.42 -3.09 -29.88
N LEU A 288 -8.56 -3.75 -29.64
CA LEU A 288 -8.89 -4.39 -28.38
C LEU A 288 -7.91 -5.47 -27.99
N LEU A 289 -7.47 -6.30 -28.94
CA LEU A 289 -6.46 -7.33 -28.70
C LEU A 289 -5.14 -6.71 -28.26
N ARG A 290 -4.65 -5.67 -28.94
CA ARG A 290 -3.36 -5.06 -28.63
C ARG A 290 -3.38 -4.26 -27.34
N VAL A 291 -4.46 -3.53 -27.02
CA VAL A 291 -4.54 -2.78 -25.76
C VAL A 291 -4.84 -3.68 -24.54
N SER A 292 -5.16 -4.96 -24.76
CA SER A 292 -5.44 -5.89 -23.66
C SER A 292 -4.27 -6.11 -22.70
N VAL A 293 -3.03 -5.83 -23.14
CA VAL A 293 -1.82 -5.91 -22.31
C VAL A 293 -1.70 -4.76 -21.29
N LEU A 294 -2.56 -3.74 -21.42
CA LEU A 294 -2.57 -2.55 -20.58
C LEU A 294 -3.68 -2.64 -19.53
N GLU A 295 -3.38 -2.23 -18.30
CA GLU A 295 -4.40 -2.11 -17.25
C GLU A 295 -5.22 -0.83 -17.41
N ARG A 296 -4.53 0.27 -17.71
CA ARG A 296 -5.11 1.59 -17.97
C ARG A 296 -4.36 2.20 -19.13
N PHE A 297 -5.06 2.91 -19.98
CA PHE A 297 -4.42 3.52 -21.16
C PHE A 297 -5.16 4.77 -21.60
N CYS A 298 -4.45 5.64 -22.33
CA CYS A 298 -4.99 6.76 -23.06
C CYS A 298 -4.97 6.47 -24.57
N PRO A 299 -5.69 7.24 -25.39
CA PRO A 299 -5.70 7.07 -26.84
C PRO A 299 -4.30 7.11 -27.47
N GLU A 300 -3.40 7.94 -26.96
CA GLU A 300 -2.04 8.08 -27.47
C GLU A 300 -1.22 6.80 -27.24
N LEU A 301 -1.34 6.18 -26.05
CA LEU A 301 -0.70 4.90 -25.77
C LEU A 301 -1.30 3.77 -26.64
N ALA A 302 -2.62 3.75 -26.81
CA ALA A 302 -3.29 2.80 -27.71
C ALA A 302 -2.82 2.97 -29.17
N ASN A 303 -2.67 4.22 -29.64
CA ASN A 303 -2.10 4.52 -30.94
C ASN A 303 -0.65 4.02 -31.06
N ALA A 304 0.16 4.22 -30.03
CA ALA A 304 1.55 3.75 -30.01
C ALA A 304 1.68 2.22 -30.10
N LEU A 305 0.76 1.47 -29.47
CA LEU A 305 0.77 0.00 -29.53
C LEU A 305 0.30 -0.53 -30.89
N THR A 306 -0.72 0.13 -31.46
CA THR A 306 -1.39 -0.35 -32.70
C THR A 306 -0.76 0.21 -33.96
N GLY A 307 -0.01 1.31 -33.88
CA GLY A 307 0.46 2.08 -35.02
C GLY A 307 -0.62 2.93 -35.71
N ARG A 308 -1.75 3.15 -35.01
CA ARG A 308 -2.90 3.95 -35.47
C ARG A 308 -2.78 5.41 -35.00
N CYS A 309 -3.72 6.24 -35.46
CA CYS A 309 -3.87 7.64 -35.02
C CYS A 309 -5.32 7.99 -34.63
N ASP A 310 -6.25 7.02 -34.65
CA ASP A 310 -7.68 7.19 -34.47
C ASP A 310 -8.25 6.38 -33.26
N ALA A 311 -7.41 5.94 -32.31
CA ALA A 311 -7.87 5.19 -31.16
C ALA A 311 -8.88 5.96 -30.29
N GLY A 312 -8.78 7.30 -30.19
CA GLY A 312 -9.70 8.12 -29.40
C GLY A 312 -11.17 7.97 -29.80
N PRO A 313 -11.56 8.27 -31.05
CA PRO A 313 -12.91 8.07 -31.54
C PRO A 313 -13.42 6.63 -31.39
N LEU A 314 -12.55 5.63 -31.63
CA LEU A 314 -12.90 4.22 -31.51
C LEU A 314 -13.19 3.84 -30.05
N LEU A 315 -12.36 4.25 -29.11
CA LEU A 315 -12.54 3.99 -27.69
C LEU A 315 -13.77 4.68 -27.11
N ALA A 316 -14.04 5.92 -27.56
CA ALA A 316 -15.23 6.65 -27.19
C ALA A 316 -16.50 5.96 -27.73
N GLY A 317 -16.44 5.39 -28.95
CA GLY A 317 -17.49 4.56 -29.53
C GLY A 317 -17.75 3.32 -28.69
N LEU A 318 -16.72 2.53 -28.43
CA LEU A 318 -16.79 1.32 -27.62
C LEU A 318 -17.35 1.56 -26.22
N HIS A 319 -16.98 2.69 -25.61
CA HIS A 319 -17.53 3.06 -24.29
C HIS A 319 -19.04 3.35 -24.38
N ARG A 320 -19.48 4.13 -25.37
CA ARG A 320 -20.91 4.42 -25.59
C ARG A 320 -21.72 3.14 -25.86
N ASP A 321 -21.13 2.20 -26.57
CA ASP A 321 -21.75 0.94 -26.92
C ASP A 321 -21.68 -0.10 -25.78
N ASN A 322 -21.22 0.28 -24.60
CA ASN A 322 -21.00 -0.62 -23.46
C ASN A 322 -20.24 -1.91 -23.83
N ALA A 323 -19.23 -1.79 -24.71
CA ALA A 323 -18.47 -2.91 -25.21
C ALA A 323 -17.32 -3.33 -24.27
N PHE A 324 -17.59 -3.34 -22.96
CA PHE A 324 -16.61 -3.69 -21.91
C PHE A 324 -15.36 -2.79 -21.85
N VAL A 325 -15.50 -1.54 -22.37
CA VAL A 325 -14.50 -0.47 -22.26
C VAL A 325 -15.05 0.60 -21.32
N GLU A 326 -14.33 0.83 -20.22
CA GLU A 326 -14.69 1.82 -19.20
C GLU A 326 -13.90 3.11 -19.44
N HIS A 327 -14.56 4.26 -19.39
CA HIS A 327 -13.92 5.58 -19.37
C HIS A 327 -13.72 6.01 -17.91
N LEU A 328 -12.45 6.28 -17.52
CA LEU A 328 -12.08 6.61 -16.15
C LEU A 328 -11.98 8.14 -15.90
N GLY A 329 -12.35 8.96 -16.89
CA GLY A 329 -12.12 10.41 -16.88
C GLY A 329 -10.74 10.78 -17.43
N HIS A 330 -10.56 12.06 -17.83
CA HIS A 330 -9.30 12.61 -18.35
C HIS A 330 -8.68 11.77 -19.49
N ASP A 331 -9.50 11.37 -20.46
CA ASP A 331 -9.12 10.53 -21.62
C ASP A 331 -8.42 9.20 -21.26
N ARG A 332 -8.70 8.68 -20.05
CA ARG A 332 -8.21 7.36 -19.62
C ARG A 332 -9.28 6.31 -19.77
N TYR A 333 -8.87 5.16 -20.27
CA TYR A 333 -9.73 3.99 -20.52
C TYR A 333 -9.16 2.77 -19.82
N ARG A 334 -10.04 1.80 -19.58
CA ARG A 334 -9.69 0.49 -19.07
C ARG A 334 -10.61 -0.54 -19.69
N LEU A 335 -10.08 -1.71 -20.02
CA LEU A 335 -10.89 -2.88 -20.34
C LEU A 335 -11.49 -3.47 -19.07
N HIS A 336 -12.70 -4.03 -19.19
CA HIS A 336 -13.22 -4.88 -18.10
C HIS A 336 -12.22 -6.00 -17.79
N PRO A 337 -11.88 -6.29 -16.52
CA PRO A 337 -10.80 -7.22 -16.16
C PRO A 337 -10.89 -8.57 -16.87
N LEU A 338 -12.04 -9.26 -16.78
CA LEU A 338 -12.23 -10.55 -17.46
C LEU A 338 -12.10 -10.46 -18.98
N PHE A 339 -12.61 -9.39 -19.57
CA PHE A 339 -12.50 -9.21 -21.02
C PHE A 339 -11.05 -8.99 -21.44
N GLY A 340 -10.29 -8.19 -20.68
CA GLY A 340 -8.86 -8.00 -20.92
C GLY A 340 -8.05 -9.29 -20.80
N GLU A 341 -8.35 -10.13 -19.78
CA GLU A 341 -7.71 -11.46 -19.61
C GLU A 341 -7.96 -12.37 -20.81
N ILE A 342 -9.23 -12.46 -21.25
CA ILE A 342 -9.64 -13.30 -22.40
C ILE A 342 -9.00 -12.79 -23.71
N LEU A 343 -8.98 -11.49 -23.92
CA LEU A 343 -8.33 -10.88 -25.09
C LEU A 343 -6.83 -11.19 -25.12
N ARG A 344 -6.15 -11.10 -23.97
CA ARG A 344 -4.70 -11.47 -23.87
C ARG A 344 -4.47 -12.93 -24.17
N ALA A 345 -5.30 -13.82 -23.63
CA ALA A 345 -5.22 -15.24 -23.92
C ALA A 345 -5.47 -15.51 -25.42
N HIS A 346 -6.47 -14.85 -25.99
CA HIS A 346 -6.77 -14.96 -27.43
C HIS A 346 -5.65 -14.39 -28.31
N LEU A 347 -5.00 -13.27 -27.88
CA LEU A 347 -3.82 -12.70 -28.55
C LEU A 347 -2.66 -13.69 -28.59
N ARG A 348 -2.37 -14.36 -27.46
CA ARG A 348 -1.29 -15.37 -27.38
C ARG A 348 -1.50 -16.54 -28.36
N VAL A 349 -2.76 -16.95 -28.53
CA VAL A 349 -3.09 -18.04 -29.47
C VAL A 349 -3.04 -17.56 -30.92
N ARG A 350 -3.57 -16.37 -31.19
CA ARG A 350 -3.68 -15.84 -32.55
C ARG A 350 -2.34 -15.33 -33.11
N GLU A 351 -1.54 -14.65 -32.26
CA GLU A 351 -0.27 -14.02 -32.64
C GLU A 351 0.81 -14.35 -31.59
N PRO A 352 1.32 -15.60 -31.58
CA PRO A 352 2.36 -16.00 -30.64
C PRO A 352 3.59 -15.10 -30.73
N GLY A 353 4.02 -14.51 -29.62
CA GLY A 353 5.18 -13.62 -29.53
C GLY A 353 4.90 -12.13 -29.70
N LEU A 354 3.66 -11.71 -30.04
CA LEU A 354 3.33 -10.29 -30.15
C LEU A 354 3.22 -9.62 -28.76
N GLU A 355 2.76 -10.33 -27.74
CA GLU A 355 2.55 -9.77 -26.38
C GLU A 355 3.83 -9.11 -25.82
N PRO A 356 5.03 -9.75 -25.83
CA PRO A 356 6.26 -9.11 -25.38
C PRO A 356 6.63 -7.84 -26.18
N GLU A 357 6.34 -7.83 -27.47
CA GLU A 357 6.58 -6.65 -28.31
C GLU A 357 5.64 -5.50 -27.96
N LEU A 358 4.36 -5.78 -27.66
CA LEU A 358 3.41 -4.78 -27.21
C LEU A 358 3.84 -4.21 -25.85
N HIS A 359 4.27 -5.05 -24.92
CA HIS A 359 4.83 -4.59 -23.65
C HIS A 359 6.09 -3.73 -23.85
N ARG A 360 6.96 -4.07 -24.78
CA ARG A 360 8.15 -3.28 -25.12
C ARG A 360 7.77 -1.91 -25.68
N ARG A 361 6.76 -1.84 -26.58
CA ARG A 361 6.25 -0.57 -27.08
C ARG A 361 5.61 0.28 -25.99
N ALA A 362 4.80 -0.34 -25.11
CA ALA A 362 4.21 0.31 -23.96
C ALA A 362 5.29 0.89 -23.05
N ALA A 363 6.30 0.11 -22.67
CA ALA A 363 7.39 0.54 -21.82
C ALA A 363 8.14 1.75 -22.39
N ARG A 364 8.46 1.73 -23.70
CA ARG A 364 9.13 2.84 -24.35
C ARG A 364 8.28 4.10 -24.43
N TRP A 365 6.98 3.96 -24.62
CA TRP A 365 6.06 5.12 -24.63
C TRP A 365 5.92 5.69 -23.20
N LEU A 366 5.70 4.84 -22.20
CA LEU A 366 5.57 5.21 -20.79
C LEU A 366 6.84 5.88 -20.25
N ARG A 367 8.02 5.41 -20.66
CA ARG A 367 9.30 6.05 -20.32
C ARG A 367 9.35 7.52 -20.75
N ARG A 368 8.84 7.82 -21.96
CA ARG A 368 8.77 9.19 -22.47
C ARG A 368 7.69 10.04 -21.80
N SER A 369 6.65 9.43 -21.29
CA SER A 369 5.56 10.11 -20.57
C SER A 369 5.84 10.31 -19.07
N GLY A 370 6.97 9.82 -18.55
CA GLY A 370 7.40 10.01 -17.16
C GLY A 370 6.79 9.02 -16.15
N SER A 371 6.18 7.92 -16.58
CA SER A 371 5.62 6.91 -15.67
C SER A 371 6.61 5.77 -15.43
N LEU A 372 7.50 5.93 -14.44
CA LEU A 372 8.54 4.92 -14.16
C LEU A 372 7.94 3.58 -13.76
N THR A 373 7.01 3.54 -12.80
CA THR A 373 6.45 2.28 -12.26
C THR A 373 5.83 1.42 -13.36
N GLU A 374 5.02 2.03 -14.24
CA GLU A 374 4.41 1.33 -15.35
C GLU A 374 5.47 0.92 -16.41
N THR A 375 6.48 1.77 -16.65
CA THR A 375 7.63 1.46 -17.52
C THR A 375 8.34 0.19 -17.08
N LEU A 376 8.67 0.09 -15.78
CA LEU A 376 9.34 -1.09 -15.21
C LEU A 376 8.47 -2.34 -15.31
N GLY A 377 7.17 -2.23 -15.00
CA GLY A 377 6.23 -3.34 -15.08
C GLY A 377 6.14 -3.90 -16.51
N HIS A 378 5.98 -3.02 -17.51
CA HIS A 378 5.91 -3.43 -18.92
C HIS A 378 7.26 -3.91 -19.47
N GLY A 379 8.37 -3.30 -19.06
CA GLY A 379 9.71 -3.76 -19.45
C GLY A 379 10.00 -5.18 -18.94
N ALA A 380 9.66 -5.46 -17.70
CA ALA A 380 9.77 -6.79 -17.09
C ALA A 380 8.86 -7.82 -17.79
N ALA A 381 7.62 -7.45 -18.10
CA ALA A 381 6.68 -8.30 -18.82
C ALA A 381 7.15 -8.60 -20.25
N ALA A 382 7.88 -7.68 -20.87
CA ALA A 382 8.54 -7.90 -22.16
C ALA A 382 9.78 -8.79 -22.07
N GLY A 383 10.28 -9.08 -20.87
CA GLY A 383 11.58 -9.73 -20.67
C GLY A 383 12.78 -8.85 -21.05
N ASP A 384 12.56 -7.55 -21.27
CA ASP A 384 13.60 -6.60 -21.68
C ASP A 384 14.28 -6.01 -20.43
N TRP A 385 15.08 -6.85 -19.77
CA TRP A 385 15.70 -6.52 -18.48
C TRP A 385 16.78 -5.45 -18.58
N GLU A 386 17.46 -5.36 -19.74
CA GLU A 386 18.46 -4.31 -19.96
C GLU A 386 17.79 -2.93 -20.02
N PHE A 387 16.72 -2.80 -20.80
CA PHE A 387 15.91 -1.58 -20.82
C PHE A 387 15.28 -1.27 -19.44
N THR A 388 14.76 -2.30 -18.76
CA THR A 388 14.08 -2.14 -17.47
C THR A 388 15.04 -1.65 -16.38
N ALA A 389 16.22 -2.27 -16.29
CA ALA A 389 17.26 -1.85 -15.36
C ALA A 389 17.79 -0.46 -15.75
N GLY A 390 18.02 -0.20 -17.05
CA GLY A 390 18.41 1.12 -17.55
C GLY A 390 17.44 2.20 -17.14
N ALA A 391 16.13 1.98 -17.31
CA ALA A 391 15.11 2.94 -16.91
C ALA A 391 15.12 3.25 -15.40
N LEU A 392 15.36 2.27 -14.53
CA LEU A 392 15.50 2.47 -13.10
C LEU A 392 16.72 3.31 -12.75
N ILE A 393 17.86 3.02 -13.39
CA ILE A 393 19.14 3.68 -13.16
C ILE A 393 19.14 5.11 -13.69
N ASP A 394 18.68 5.31 -14.92
CA ASP A 394 18.62 6.64 -15.56
C ASP A 394 17.70 7.61 -14.79
N ASP A 395 16.69 7.08 -14.13
CA ASP A 395 15.75 7.82 -13.29
C ASP A 395 16.25 8.00 -11.84
N LEU A 396 17.47 7.57 -11.53
CA LEU A 396 18.06 7.54 -10.18
C LEU A 396 17.20 6.82 -9.13
N ALA A 397 16.23 6.02 -9.55
CA ALA A 397 15.29 5.36 -8.66
C ALA A 397 15.87 4.14 -7.92
N ILE A 398 17.16 3.81 -8.14
CA ILE A 398 17.86 2.73 -7.42
C ILE A 398 17.84 2.93 -5.91
N GLY A 399 17.81 4.17 -5.43
CA GLY A 399 17.72 4.50 -4.00
C GLY A 399 16.49 3.91 -3.33
N ARG A 400 15.39 3.74 -4.08
CA ARG A 400 14.12 3.17 -3.57
C ARG A 400 14.24 1.72 -3.10
N LEU A 401 15.25 0.98 -3.57
CA LEU A 401 15.56 -0.37 -3.07
C LEU A 401 15.98 -0.37 -1.59
N PHE A 402 16.40 0.77 -1.04
CA PHE A 402 16.92 0.92 0.32
C PHE A 402 16.01 1.74 1.24
N THR A 403 14.94 2.35 0.73
CA THR A 403 14.09 3.28 1.50
C THR A 403 12.82 2.68 2.06
N GLY A 404 12.52 1.41 1.79
CA GLY A 404 11.42 0.65 2.38
C GLY A 404 10.03 0.88 1.79
N LEU A 405 9.80 1.96 1.01
CA LEU A 405 8.46 2.30 0.50
C LEU A 405 8.00 1.48 -0.71
N LEU A 406 8.93 1.12 -1.59
CA LEU A 406 8.70 0.29 -2.78
C LEU A 406 9.77 -0.80 -2.90
N ALA A 407 10.56 -0.99 -1.85
CA ALA A 407 11.70 -1.91 -1.86
C ALA A 407 11.25 -3.35 -2.12
N ASP A 408 10.12 -3.77 -1.54
CA ASP A 408 9.58 -5.12 -1.70
C ASP A 408 9.07 -5.32 -3.14
N ASP A 409 8.32 -4.37 -3.70
CA ASP A 409 7.79 -4.43 -5.07
C ASP A 409 8.91 -4.46 -6.11
N LEU A 410 9.92 -3.58 -5.96
CA LEU A 410 11.08 -3.55 -6.85
C LEU A 410 11.94 -4.82 -6.70
N THR A 411 12.12 -5.29 -5.47
CA THR A 411 12.86 -6.53 -5.18
C THR A 411 12.15 -7.73 -5.79
N GLU A 412 10.82 -7.81 -5.69
CA GLU A 412 10.01 -8.85 -6.32
C GLU A 412 10.10 -8.76 -7.84
N LEU A 413 9.93 -7.57 -8.42
CA LEU A 413 10.04 -7.35 -9.85
C LEU A 413 11.37 -7.87 -10.40
N PHE A 414 12.48 -7.39 -9.83
CA PHE A 414 13.83 -7.77 -10.29
C PHE A 414 14.28 -9.14 -9.81
N SER A 415 13.54 -9.83 -8.95
CA SER A 415 13.80 -11.25 -8.63
C SER A 415 13.55 -12.15 -9.82
N ARG A 416 12.70 -11.71 -10.74
CA ARG A 416 12.36 -12.41 -11.99
C ARG A 416 13.37 -12.14 -13.12
N MET A 417 14.38 -11.28 -12.88
CA MET A 417 15.38 -10.93 -13.89
C MET A 417 16.19 -12.14 -14.30
N ALA A 418 16.16 -12.42 -15.61
CA ALA A 418 16.85 -13.57 -16.19
C ALA A 418 18.36 -13.53 -15.89
N PRO A 419 19.00 -14.67 -15.55
CA PRO A 419 20.45 -14.72 -15.28
C PRO A 419 21.30 -14.27 -16.49
N GLU A 420 20.77 -14.43 -17.70
CA GLU A 420 21.41 -14.09 -18.96
C GLU A 420 21.38 -12.59 -19.28
N ALA A 421 20.53 -11.82 -18.59
CA ALA A 421 20.48 -10.38 -18.79
C ALA A 421 21.83 -9.75 -18.42
N ARG A 422 22.43 -9.01 -19.35
CA ARG A 422 23.77 -8.44 -19.22
C ARG A 422 23.72 -6.94 -19.50
N GLY A 423 24.64 -6.22 -18.89
CA GLY A 423 24.79 -4.78 -19.05
C GLY A 423 25.09 -4.10 -17.72
N PRO A 424 25.68 -2.89 -17.72
CA PRO A 424 26.03 -2.20 -16.48
C PRO A 424 24.83 -1.95 -15.58
N ALA A 425 23.69 -1.54 -16.13
CA ALA A 425 22.47 -1.28 -15.36
C ALA A 425 21.93 -2.55 -14.69
N THR A 426 21.92 -3.70 -15.38
CA THR A 426 21.48 -4.97 -14.79
C THR A 426 22.42 -5.43 -13.67
N ASP A 427 23.72 -5.21 -13.83
CA ASP A 427 24.71 -5.54 -12.80
C ASP A 427 24.59 -4.58 -11.59
N LEU A 428 24.29 -3.27 -11.79
CA LEU A 428 24.00 -2.34 -10.70
C LEU A 428 22.76 -2.75 -9.89
N VAL A 429 21.70 -3.16 -10.57
CA VAL A 429 20.47 -3.63 -9.90
C VAL A 429 20.72 -4.92 -9.11
N ARG A 430 21.50 -5.86 -9.65
CA ARG A 430 21.91 -7.08 -8.93
C ARG A 430 22.76 -6.73 -7.72
N ALA A 431 23.78 -5.87 -7.90
CA ALA A 431 24.62 -5.41 -6.81
C ALA A 431 23.79 -4.75 -5.70
N ALA A 432 22.86 -3.86 -6.04
CA ALA A 432 21.98 -3.23 -5.08
C ALA A 432 21.15 -4.24 -4.28
N ARG A 433 20.57 -5.22 -4.96
CA ARG A 433 19.77 -6.28 -4.35
C ARG A 433 20.59 -7.18 -3.41
N ASP A 434 21.80 -7.56 -3.84
CA ASP A 434 22.64 -8.45 -3.05
C ASP A 434 23.23 -7.70 -1.84
N LEU A 435 23.70 -6.47 -2.02
CA LEU A 435 24.17 -5.62 -0.92
C LEU A 435 23.05 -5.27 0.09
N SER A 436 21.80 -5.07 -0.38
CA SER A 436 20.67 -4.83 0.54
C SER A 436 20.38 -6.05 1.43
N ARG A 437 20.79 -7.25 1.00
CA ARG A 437 20.69 -8.50 1.76
C ARG A 437 21.97 -8.85 2.53
N CYS A 438 22.95 -7.94 2.54
CA CYS A 438 24.27 -8.15 3.11
C CYS A 438 25.07 -9.31 2.47
N ASP A 439 24.75 -9.66 1.25
CA ASP A 439 25.56 -10.58 0.45
C ASP A 439 26.70 -9.79 -0.22
N LEU A 440 27.80 -9.63 0.51
CA LEU A 440 28.94 -8.84 0.05
C LEU A 440 29.67 -9.47 -1.13
N GLU A 441 29.81 -10.80 -1.14
CA GLU A 441 30.57 -11.50 -2.17
C GLU A 441 29.93 -11.29 -3.54
N HIS A 442 28.66 -11.63 -3.69
CA HIS A 442 27.93 -11.45 -4.94
C HIS A 442 27.74 -9.98 -5.28
N GLY A 443 27.39 -9.15 -4.29
CA GLY A 443 27.19 -7.72 -4.46
C GLY A 443 28.44 -7.01 -5.02
N LEU A 444 29.62 -7.25 -4.45
CA LEU A 444 30.89 -6.70 -4.94
C LEU A 444 31.27 -7.24 -6.32
N ALA A 445 31.02 -8.53 -6.60
CA ALA A 445 31.28 -9.10 -7.91
C ALA A 445 30.41 -8.45 -9.00
N HIS A 446 29.14 -8.18 -8.71
CA HIS A 446 28.24 -7.48 -9.64
C HIS A 446 28.65 -6.02 -9.80
N LEU A 447 28.99 -5.34 -8.71
CA LEU A 447 29.42 -3.94 -8.73
C LEU A 447 30.68 -3.77 -9.61
N HIS A 448 31.67 -4.63 -9.43
CA HIS A 448 32.89 -4.62 -10.25
C HIS A 448 32.60 -4.85 -11.74
N ARG A 449 31.67 -5.75 -12.07
CA ARG A 449 31.25 -5.93 -13.48
C ARG A 449 30.58 -4.68 -14.04
N ALA A 450 29.73 -4.02 -13.25
CA ALA A 450 29.09 -2.77 -13.64
C ALA A 450 30.12 -1.67 -13.92
N GLU A 451 31.11 -1.49 -13.05
CA GLU A 451 32.22 -0.54 -13.26
C GLU A 451 33.01 -0.81 -14.55
N GLN A 452 33.35 -2.07 -14.78
CA GLN A 452 34.04 -2.47 -16.02
C GLN A 452 33.17 -2.21 -17.27
N GLY A 453 31.86 -2.44 -17.16
CA GLY A 453 30.89 -2.17 -18.22
C GLY A 453 30.83 -0.67 -18.55
N LEU A 454 30.61 0.17 -17.54
CA LEU A 454 30.59 1.64 -17.66
C LEU A 454 31.91 2.19 -18.21
N ALA A 455 33.06 1.62 -17.79
CA ALA A 455 34.37 2.02 -18.31
C ALA A 455 34.56 1.67 -19.79
N ARG A 456 33.99 0.57 -20.28
CA ARG A 456 34.00 0.18 -21.72
C ARG A 456 33.09 1.10 -22.53
N GLU A 457 31.88 1.39 -22.07
CA GLU A 457 30.95 2.32 -22.73
C GLU A 457 31.55 3.70 -22.89
N ARG A 458 32.21 4.25 -21.86
CA ARG A 458 32.94 5.52 -21.95
C ARG A 458 34.03 5.53 -23.02
N ARG A 459 34.75 4.40 -23.24
CA ARG A 459 35.82 4.27 -24.25
C ARG A 459 35.29 4.13 -25.67
N ALA A 460 34.03 3.65 -25.83
CA ALA A 460 33.45 3.39 -27.15
C ALA A 460 33.01 4.68 -27.88
N ASN A 461 33.27 5.86 -27.38
CA ASN A 461 32.98 7.16 -27.96
C ASN A 461 31.50 7.44 -28.32
N ASP A 462 30.59 6.71 -27.74
CA ASP A 462 29.17 7.01 -27.84
C ASP A 462 28.69 7.28 -26.39
N PRO A 463 28.68 8.54 -25.92
CA PRO A 463 28.27 8.84 -24.57
C PRO A 463 26.74 8.90 -24.52
N PRO A 464 26.04 7.86 -24.10
CA PRO A 464 24.85 8.09 -23.35
C PRO A 464 25.27 8.87 -22.11
N ASP A 465 24.40 9.73 -21.60
CA ASP A 465 24.63 10.44 -20.36
C ASP A 465 24.72 9.46 -19.19
N SER A 466 25.91 8.89 -18.98
CA SER A 466 26.17 7.83 -18.00
C SER A 466 26.26 8.34 -16.56
N ALA A 467 26.01 9.64 -16.33
CA ALA A 467 26.17 10.27 -15.03
C ALA A 467 25.27 9.63 -13.94
N ALA A 468 24.04 9.26 -14.28
CA ALA A 468 23.14 8.59 -13.36
C ALA A 468 23.62 7.17 -12.99
N ALA A 469 24.13 6.42 -13.97
CA ALA A 469 24.68 5.09 -13.73
C ALA A 469 25.99 5.15 -12.92
N GLU A 470 26.87 6.10 -13.23
CA GLU A 470 28.12 6.34 -12.50
C GLU A 470 27.82 6.78 -11.04
N LEU A 471 26.79 7.64 -10.83
CA LEU A 471 26.35 8.05 -9.50
C LEU A 471 25.74 6.88 -8.72
N SER A 472 24.96 6.04 -9.38
CA SER A 472 24.42 4.80 -8.79
C SER A 472 25.55 3.84 -8.39
N CYS A 473 26.60 3.73 -9.20
CA CYS A 473 27.79 2.95 -8.89
C CYS A 473 28.51 3.48 -7.65
N ALA A 474 28.75 4.81 -7.57
CA ALA A 474 29.37 5.44 -6.39
C ALA A 474 28.52 5.28 -5.12
N LEU A 475 27.19 5.31 -5.24
CA LEU A 475 26.28 5.03 -4.13
C LEU A 475 26.49 3.60 -3.58
N LEU A 476 26.55 2.61 -4.47
CA LEU A 476 26.75 1.19 -4.08
C LEU A 476 28.14 0.94 -3.55
N GLU A 477 29.18 1.62 -4.06
CA GLU A 477 30.53 1.62 -3.48
C GLU A 477 30.54 2.17 -2.05
N ALA A 478 29.87 3.29 -1.80
CA ALA A 478 29.74 3.85 -0.45
C ALA A 478 28.99 2.88 0.49
N LEU A 479 27.98 2.18 0.00
CA LEU A 479 27.28 1.14 0.74
C LEU A 479 28.21 -0.04 1.07
N ALA A 480 28.92 -0.56 0.09
CA ALA A 480 29.89 -1.65 0.29
C ALA A 480 30.98 -1.26 1.30
N ALA A 481 31.50 -0.04 1.21
CA ALA A 481 32.45 0.51 2.16
C ALA A 481 31.87 0.63 3.59
N ARG A 482 30.59 1.00 3.74
CA ARG A 482 29.87 0.98 5.02
C ARG A 482 29.80 -0.42 5.60
N LEU A 483 29.47 -1.42 4.78
CA LEU A 483 29.29 -2.82 5.22
C LEU A 483 30.61 -3.49 5.62
N THR A 484 31.73 -3.08 5.00
CA THR A 484 33.08 -3.58 5.29
C THR A 484 33.85 -2.74 6.29
N GLY A 485 33.36 -1.55 6.64
CA GLY A 485 34.08 -0.60 7.52
C GLY A 485 35.24 0.14 6.84
N ALA A 486 35.34 0.10 5.51
CA ALA A 486 36.44 0.67 4.73
C ALA A 486 36.25 2.18 4.49
N VAL A 487 36.62 3.03 5.49
CA VAL A 487 36.37 4.48 5.45
C VAL A 487 36.97 5.17 4.23
N GLY A 488 38.20 4.81 3.80
CA GLY A 488 38.84 5.43 2.63
C GLY A 488 38.02 5.22 1.34
N ARG A 489 37.50 4.00 1.12
CA ARG A 489 36.62 3.71 -0.03
C ARG A 489 35.31 4.51 0.05
N ALA A 490 34.74 4.70 1.23
CA ALA A 490 33.54 5.52 1.41
C ALA A 490 33.79 6.99 1.06
N GLU A 491 34.97 7.53 1.40
CA GLU A 491 35.38 8.90 1.09
C GLU A 491 35.63 9.07 -0.42
N GLU A 492 36.35 8.16 -1.04
CA GLU A 492 36.55 8.15 -2.50
C GLU A 492 35.22 8.10 -3.27
N ALA A 493 34.30 7.25 -2.84
CA ALA A 493 32.98 7.14 -3.43
C ALA A 493 32.16 8.42 -3.25
N ALA A 494 32.19 9.04 -2.07
CA ALA A 494 31.49 10.30 -1.80
C ALA A 494 32.06 11.47 -2.61
N GLU A 495 33.39 11.56 -2.77
CA GLU A 495 34.03 12.57 -3.64
C GLU A 495 33.65 12.36 -5.10
N ALA A 496 33.67 11.11 -5.58
CA ALA A 496 33.23 10.78 -6.93
C ALA A 496 31.77 11.16 -7.18
N ALA A 497 30.88 10.83 -6.22
CA ALA A 497 29.48 11.21 -6.25
C ALA A 497 29.28 12.73 -6.27
N GLY A 498 30.08 13.49 -5.49
CA GLY A 498 30.06 14.96 -5.51
C GLY A 498 30.31 15.54 -6.89
N ARG A 499 31.33 15.06 -7.59
CA ARG A 499 31.62 15.46 -8.97
C ARG A 499 30.54 15.03 -9.98
N LEU A 500 29.93 13.87 -9.80
CA LEU A 500 28.91 13.34 -10.69
C LEU A 500 27.58 14.07 -10.54
N ARG A 501 27.23 14.51 -9.33
CA ARG A 501 26.00 15.29 -9.08
C ARG A 501 25.93 16.59 -9.90
N GLU A 502 27.07 17.21 -10.21
CA GLU A 502 27.12 18.41 -11.07
C GLU A 502 26.74 18.10 -12.53
N ARG A 503 26.85 16.84 -12.95
CA ARG A 503 26.54 16.39 -14.31
C ARG A 503 25.13 15.85 -14.44
N VAL A 504 24.47 15.50 -13.32
CA VAL A 504 23.09 15.02 -13.30
C VAL A 504 22.13 16.22 -13.29
N PRO A 505 21.00 16.19 -14.04
CA PRO A 505 20.01 17.25 -13.99
C PRO A 505 19.50 17.51 -12.56
N ALA A 506 19.49 18.77 -12.13
CA ALA A 506 19.08 19.17 -10.78
C ALA A 506 17.66 18.69 -10.46
N GLN A 507 16.74 18.76 -11.41
CA GLN A 507 15.36 18.30 -11.24
C GLN A 507 15.32 16.82 -10.84
N LEU A 508 16.15 15.97 -11.45
CA LEU A 508 16.19 14.54 -11.15
C LEU A 508 16.71 14.27 -9.74
N LEU A 509 17.69 15.06 -9.27
CA LEU A 509 18.19 14.98 -7.88
C LEU A 509 17.14 15.47 -6.87
N ASP A 510 16.34 16.49 -7.24
CA ASP A 510 15.26 17.01 -6.39
C ASP A 510 14.11 16.00 -6.26
N GLU A 511 13.85 15.20 -7.31
CA GLU A 511 12.87 14.10 -7.30
C GLU A 511 13.36 12.90 -6.49
N HIS A 512 14.68 12.75 -6.29
CA HIS A 512 15.34 11.63 -5.59
C HIS A 512 16.25 12.11 -4.43
N PRO A 513 15.70 12.79 -3.42
CA PRO A 513 16.48 13.28 -2.27
C PRO A 513 17.14 12.14 -1.47
N GLU A 514 16.60 10.93 -1.59
CA GLU A 514 17.16 9.73 -0.96
C GLU A 514 18.56 9.39 -1.46
N ILE A 515 18.95 9.72 -2.68
CA ILE A 515 20.29 9.43 -3.21
C ILE A 515 21.37 10.15 -2.42
N THR A 516 21.20 11.47 -2.21
CA THR A 516 22.12 12.26 -1.41
C THR A 516 22.14 11.82 0.05
N ALA A 517 20.96 11.56 0.61
CA ALA A 517 20.82 11.09 1.98
C ALA A 517 21.48 9.73 2.20
N LEU A 518 21.36 8.77 1.26
CA LEU A 518 22.03 7.48 1.30
C LEU A 518 23.55 7.63 1.29
N LEU A 519 24.10 8.42 0.35
CA LEU A 519 25.54 8.66 0.25
C LEU A 519 26.11 9.21 1.56
N LEU A 520 25.47 10.24 2.12
CA LEU A 520 25.89 10.84 3.38
C LEU A 520 25.72 9.90 4.58
N ALA A 521 24.66 9.10 4.60
CA ALA A 521 24.44 8.09 5.65
C ALA A 521 25.51 7.00 5.62
N HIS A 522 25.90 6.53 4.42
CA HIS A 522 26.95 5.52 4.26
C HIS A 522 28.33 6.10 4.66
N LEU A 523 28.66 7.29 4.19
CA LEU A 523 29.90 8.00 4.55
C LEU A 523 29.95 8.26 6.06
N GLY A 524 28.87 8.78 6.64
CA GLY A 524 28.79 9.06 8.08
C GLY A 524 28.94 7.80 8.93
N SER A 525 28.38 6.67 8.49
CA SER A 525 28.55 5.37 9.15
C SER A 525 29.99 4.87 9.08
N ALA A 526 30.64 4.95 7.92
CA ALA A 526 32.03 4.53 7.75
C ALA A 526 32.99 5.40 8.59
N ARG A 527 32.76 6.71 8.65
CA ARG A 527 33.52 7.64 9.52
C ARG A 527 33.29 7.34 11.00
N LEU A 528 32.07 7.03 11.41
CA LEU A 528 31.74 6.61 12.76
C LEU A 528 32.50 5.32 13.12
N TRP A 529 32.54 4.33 12.22
CA TRP A 529 33.31 3.12 12.43
C TRP A 529 34.80 3.41 12.68
N ALA A 530 35.39 4.31 11.88
CA ALA A 530 36.77 4.72 12.01
C ALA A 530 37.09 5.62 13.23
N GLY A 531 36.08 5.98 14.06
CA GLY A 531 36.23 6.85 15.20
C GLY A 531 36.30 8.35 14.87
N ARG A 532 36.06 8.75 13.63
CA ARG A 532 36.04 10.16 13.20
C ARG A 532 34.70 10.81 13.54
N PHE A 533 34.45 10.99 14.86
CA PHE A 533 33.14 11.37 15.38
C PHE A 533 32.62 12.71 14.86
N GLU A 534 33.47 13.73 14.75
CA GLU A 534 33.04 15.07 14.30
C GLU A 534 32.66 15.06 12.80
N GLU A 535 33.43 14.38 11.98
CA GLU A 535 33.15 14.24 10.55
C GLU A 535 31.92 13.35 10.31
N ALA A 536 31.75 12.29 11.09
CA ALA A 536 30.56 11.48 11.09
C ALA A 536 29.31 12.28 11.50
N ARG A 537 29.45 13.09 12.56
CA ARG A 537 28.40 13.99 13.06
C ARG A 537 27.94 14.97 11.98
N ALA A 538 28.88 15.59 11.26
CA ALA A 538 28.55 16.54 10.19
C ALA A 538 27.70 15.86 9.10
N ALA A 539 28.15 14.74 8.54
CA ALA A 539 27.43 14.02 7.50
C ALA A 539 26.05 13.50 7.96
N LEU A 540 25.99 12.89 9.16
CA LEU A 540 24.74 12.34 9.69
C LEU A 540 23.73 13.43 10.09
N THR A 541 24.18 14.62 10.49
CA THR A 541 23.28 15.74 10.80
C THR A 541 22.63 16.25 9.51
N GLU A 542 23.38 16.34 8.43
CA GLU A 542 22.81 16.70 7.11
C GLU A 542 21.72 15.73 6.66
N VAL A 543 21.90 14.42 6.92
CA VAL A 543 20.84 13.41 6.65
C VAL A 543 19.65 13.61 7.57
N ALA A 544 19.88 13.85 8.87
CA ALA A 544 18.78 14.02 9.84
C ALA A 544 17.95 15.29 9.56
N ASP A 545 18.57 16.32 8.99
CA ASP A 545 17.95 17.60 8.65
C ASP A 545 17.43 17.66 7.20
N CYS A 546 17.63 16.60 6.39
CA CYS A 546 17.16 16.60 5.01
C CYS A 546 15.64 16.72 4.92
N ALA A 547 15.15 17.29 3.79
CA ALA A 547 13.74 17.54 3.56
C ALA A 547 12.89 16.28 3.81
N GLY A 548 11.89 16.43 4.67
CA GLY A 548 11.12 15.32 5.21
C GLY A 548 10.06 14.76 4.27
N GLY A 549 10.35 13.63 3.66
CA GLY A 549 9.38 12.78 2.97
C GLY A 549 9.43 11.35 3.51
N ALA A 550 8.51 10.53 3.07
CA ALA A 550 8.50 9.11 3.42
C ALA A 550 9.73 8.38 2.85
N SER A 551 10.24 8.81 1.67
CA SER A 551 11.42 8.23 1.01
C SER A 551 12.72 8.38 1.81
N THR A 552 12.83 9.38 2.69
CA THR A 552 14.02 9.63 3.52
C THR A 552 13.82 9.30 5.00
N ALA A 553 12.63 8.84 5.40
CA ALA A 553 12.29 8.61 6.82
C ALA A 553 13.20 7.56 7.49
N LEU A 554 13.47 6.43 6.82
CA LEU A 554 14.37 5.40 7.34
C LEU A 554 15.83 5.89 7.44
N LEU A 555 16.24 6.75 6.53
CA LEU A 555 17.60 7.31 6.54
C LEU A 555 17.77 8.31 7.67
N ARG A 556 16.76 9.14 7.94
CA ARG A 556 16.75 10.04 9.11
C ARG A 556 16.73 9.25 10.41
N GLU A 557 15.94 8.17 10.49
CA GLU A 557 15.96 7.27 11.65
C GLU A 557 17.37 6.71 11.90
N ASP A 558 18.01 6.14 10.87
CA ASP A 558 19.36 5.59 10.98
C ASP A 558 20.37 6.66 11.38
N ALA A 559 20.33 7.84 10.77
CA ALA A 559 21.22 8.96 11.08
C ALA A 559 21.03 9.45 12.52
N LEU A 560 19.81 9.66 12.98
CA LEU A 560 19.50 10.06 14.36
C LEU A 560 19.94 8.99 15.36
N GLY A 561 19.76 7.71 15.04
CA GLY A 561 20.24 6.59 15.85
C GLY A 561 21.75 6.59 16.01
N ARG A 562 22.50 6.82 14.92
CA ARG A 562 23.99 6.92 14.94
C ARG A 562 24.48 8.16 15.64
N LEU A 563 23.82 9.30 15.44
CA LEU A 563 24.09 10.52 16.19
C LEU A 563 23.86 10.33 17.69
N ALA A 564 22.84 9.57 18.07
CA ALA A 564 22.60 9.18 19.45
C ALA A 564 23.72 8.28 19.99
N LEU A 565 24.25 7.35 19.19
CA LEU A 565 25.38 6.50 19.57
C LEU A 565 26.65 7.34 19.80
N ILE A 566 26.95 8.30 18.91
CA ILE A 566 28.09 9.22 19.08
C ILE A 566 27.97 10.00 20.40
N ASP A 567 26.80 10.55 20.70
CA ASP A 567 26.54 11.26 21.94
C ASP A 567 26.70 10.34 23.17
N TYR A 568 26.25 9.09 23.05
CA TYR A 568 26.38 8.10 24.13
C TYR A 568 27.85 7.74 24.39
N LEU A 569 28.64 7.47 23.34
CA LEU A 569 30.08 7.18 23.45
C LEU A 569 30.84 8.37 24.02
N GLY A 570 30.47 9.60 23.69
CA GLY A 570 30.99 10.81 24.26
C GLY A 570 30.56 11.09 25.72
N GLY A 571 29.72 10.23 26.31
CA GLY A 571 29.27 10.34 27.71
C GLY A 571 28.07 11.27 27.93
N TRP A 572 27.25 11.53 26.88
CA TRP A 572 26.09 12.42 26.95
C TRP A 572 24.77 11.64 26.89
N PRO A 573 24.40 10.84 27.90
CA PRO A 573 23.23 9.96 27.85
C PRO A 573 21.90 10.68 27.66
N GLY A 574 21.73 11.89 28.19
CA GLY A 574 20.52 12.68 28.01
C GLY A 574 20.38 13.24 26.59
N ARG A 575 21.49 13.58 25.91
CA ARG A 575 21.47 13.96 24.48
C ARG A 575 21.17 12.73 23.60
N ALA A 576 21.84 11.62 23.91
CA ALA A 576 21.67 10.35 23.23
C ALA A 576 20.21 9.87 23.30
N GLU A 577 19.59 9.93 24.47
CA GLU A 577 18.20 9.54 24.67
C GLU A 577 17.23 10.38 23.81
N ARG A 578 17.42 11.70 23.77
CA ARG A 578 16.55 12.57 22.96
C ARG A 578 16.62 12.24 21.48
N LYS A 579 17.83 12.06 20.93
CA LYS A 579 18.02 11.71 19.52
C LYS A 579 17.50 10.31 19.22
N ALA A 580 17.75 9.34 20.10
CA ALA A 580 17.26 8.00 19.94
C ALA A 580 15.71 7.91 19.97
N ARG A 581 15.05 8.73 20.78
CA ARG A 581 13.57 8.85 20.73
C ARG A 581 13.09 9.54 19.47
N ALA A 582 13.76 10.59 19.03
CA ALA A 582 13.44 11.25 17.77
C ALA A 582 13.55 10.26 16.58
N ALA A 583 14.57 9.40 16.57
CA ALA A 583 14.71 8.35 15.58
C ALA A 583 13.46 7.43 15.54
N LEU A 584 12.94 6.99 16.69
CA LEU A 584 11.77 6.13 16.76
C LEU A 584 10.48 6.82 16.27
N THR A 585 10.35 8.14 16.49
CA THR A 585 9.19 8.91 16.04
C THR A 585 9.17 9.15 14.53
N GLU A 586 10.32 9.14 13.86
CA GLU A 586 10.40 9.32 12.40
C GLU A 586 9.65 8.22 11.64
N THR A 587 9.83 6.96 12.02
CA THR A 587 9.15 5.83 11.37
C THR A 587 7.66 5.76 11.71
N GLU A 588 7.28 6.13 12.94
CA GLU A 588 5.87 6.21 13.36
C GLU A 588 5.11 7.31 12.59
N ARG A 589 5.76 8.45 12.34
CA ARG A 589 5.17 9.59 11.63
C ARG A 589 4.69 9.26 10.22
N PHE A 590 5.40 8.37 9.53
CA PHE A 590 5.08 7.98 8.15
C PHE A 590 4.35 6.63 8.05
N GLY A 591 3.92 6.05 9.18
CA GLY A 591 3.15 4.81 9.20
C GLY A 591 3.90 3.60 8.65
N LEU A 592 5.25 3.60 8.72
CA LEU A 592 6.06 2.49 8.25
C LEU A 592 5.81 1.26 9.12
N PRO A 593 5.87 0.03 8.53
CA PRO A 593 5.63 -1.21 9.26
C PRO A 593 6.56 -1.32 10.49
N GLN A 594 6.03 -1.70 11.63
CA GLN A 594 6.82 -1.90 12.85
C GLN A 594 7.20 -3.39 13.01
N PRO A 595 8.43 -3.71 13.45
CA PRO A 595 9.57 -2.82 13.72
C PRO A 595 10.30 -2.43 12.43
N SER A 596 10.42 -1.12 12.18
CA SER A 596 11.15 -0.56 11.03
C SER A 596 12.44 0.13 11.48
N GLY A 597 13.35 0.34 10.53
CA GLY A 597 14.60 1.05 10.74
C GLY A 597 15.76 0.20 11.26
N SER A 598 16.91 0.85 11.46
CA SER A 598 18.16 0.21 11.86
C SER A 598 18.16 -0.37 13.27
N GLY A 599 17.28 0.11 14.13
CA GLY A 599 17.22 -0.29 15.54
C GLY A 599 18.34 0.32 16.44
N ILE A 600 19.30 1.07 15.89
CA ILE A 600 20.40 1.69 16.67
C ILE A 600 19.83 2.58 17.79
N GLY A 601 18.78 3.33 17.52
CA GLY A 601 18.11 4.14 18.54
C GLY A 601 17.66 3.31 19.75
N ARG A 602 17.11 2.10 19.53
CA ARG A 602 16.73 1.20 20.61
C ARG A 602 17.92 0.66 21.38
N LEU A 603 19.04 0.35 20.70
CA LEU A 603 20.29 -0.07 21.34
C LEU A 603 20.86 1.03 22.27
N VAL A 604 20.85 2.28 21.81
CA VAL A 604 21.27 3.42 22.62
C VAL A 604 20.34 3.62 23.82
N LEU A 605 19.04 3.53 23.63
CA LEU A 605 18.08 3.61 24.74
C LEU A 605 18.28 2.48 25.76
N ALA A 606 18.64 1.28 25.30
CA ALA A 606 18.98 0.15 26.18
C ALA A 606 20.25 0.46 27.00
N ALA A 607 21.29 0.99 26.37
CA ALA A 607 22.53 1.37 27.06
C ALA A 607 22.30 2.50 28.10
N VAL A 608 21.49 3.51 27.77
CA VAL A 608 21.07 4.56 28.71
C VAL A 608 20.26 3.98 29.88
N ALA A 609 19.37 3.03 29.61
CA ALA A 609 18.60 2.35 30.65
C ALA A 609 19.51 1.53 31.59
N VAL A 610 20.60 0.94 31.10
CA VAL A 610 21.63 0.30 31.95
C VAL A 610 22.30 1.34 32.87
N ASP A 611 22.71 2.49 32.33
CA ASP A 611 23.33 3.55 33.15
C ASP A 611 22.40 4.07 34.26
N ARG A 612 21.10 4.04 34.02
CA ARG A 612 20.04 4.35 34.99
C ARG A 612 19.67 3.19 35.92
N ASN A 613 20.26 2.02 35.74
CA ASN A 613 19.93 0.78 36.43
C ASN A 613 18.49 0.28 36.20
N GLU A 614 17.91 0.61 35.02
CA GLU A 614 16.58 0.15 34.57
C GLU A 614 16.71 -1.16 33.76
N LEU A 615 17.25 -2.25 34.39
CA LEU A 615 17.73 -3.45 33.68
C LEU A 615 16.64 -4.23 32.95
N ARG A 616 15.38 -4.23 33.45
CA ARG A 616 14.24 -4.87 32.78
C ARG A 616 13.90 -4.13 31.48
N LYS A 617 13.86 -2.81 31.52
CA LYS A 617 13.63 -1.96 30.35
C LYS A 617 14.74 -2.10 29.31
N ALA A 618 16.01 -2.14 29.76
CA ALA A 618 17.14 -2.36 28.89
C ALA A 618 17.01 -3.69 28.13
N ARG A 619 16.60 -4.78 28.81
CA ARG A 619 16.37 -6.09 28.18
C ARG A 619 15.28 -6.03 27.13
N ALA A 620 14.12 -5.47 27.45
CA ALA A 620 13.00 -5.36 26.53
C ALA A 620 13.37 -4.56 25.25
N LEU A 621 14.17 -3.48 25.41
CA LEU A 621 14.66 -2.69 24.27
C LEU A 621 15.61 -3.48 23.38
N LEU A 622 16.52 -4.29 23.97
CA LEU A 622 17.43 -5.15 23.23
C LEU A 622 16.68 -6.26 22.48
N ASP A 623 15.70 -6.89 23.13
CA ASP A 623 14.88 -7.93 22.51
C ASP A 623 14.09 -7.37 21.32
N THR A 624 13.52 -6.16 21.44
CA THR A 624 12.82 -5.48 20.36
C THR A 624 13.77 -5.06 19.23
N ALA A 625 15.00 -4.60 19.56
CA ALA A 625 15.99 -4.24 18.56
C ALA A 625 16.45 -5.47 17.75
N GLY A 626 16.53 -6.65 18.38
CA GLY A 626 16.85 -7.91 17.70
C GLY A 626 15.76 -8.44 16.78
N ALA A 627 14.50 -8.08 17.02
CA ALA A 627 13.35 -8.46 16.21
C ALA A 627 13.12 -7.52 15.02
N SER A 628 13.81 -6.37 14.96
CA SER A 628 13.75 -5.48 13.79
C SER A 628 14.20 -6.24 12.55
N TYR A 629 13.45 -6.09 11.45
CA TYR A 629 13.69 -6.69 10.13
C TYR A 629 15.19 -6.67 9.79
N PRO A 630 15.70 -7.58 8.94
CA PRO A 630 17.13 -7.71 8.74
C PRO A 630 17.73 -6.36 8.38
N ALA A 631 17.94 -5.59 9.42
CA ALA A 631 18.64 -4.34 9.34
C ALA A 631 19.97 -4.68 8.71
N MET A 632 20.38 -3.84 7.78
CA MET A 632 21.70 -3.89 7.19
C MET A 632 22.72 -4.09 8.30
N ARG A 633 23.26 -5.30 8.43
CA ARG A 633 24.20 -5.67 9.49
C ARG A 633 25.54 -5.04 9.21
N ASP A 634 25.64 -3.74 9.47
CA ASP A 634 26.91 -3.06 9.36
C ASP A 634 27.74 -3.18 10.67
N PRO A 635 29.06 -2.97 10.63
CA PRO A 635 29.92 -3.09 11.80
C PRO A 635 29.52 -2.16 12.97
N VAL A 636 28.99 -0.96 12.71
CA VAL A 636 28.57 0.00 13.74
C VAL A 636 27.34 -0.53 14.50
N LEU A 637 26.36 -1.08 13.79
CA LEU A 637 25.16 -1.66 14.40
C LEU A 637 25.51 -2.86 15.29
N GLU A 638 26.37 -3.76 14.80
CA GLU A 638 26.78 -4.95 15.54
C GLU A 638 27.63 -4.57 16.76
N ALA A 639 28.56 -3.63 16.65
CA ALA A 639 29.32 -3.13 17.78
C ALA A 639 28.43 -2.41 18.82
N GLY A 640 27.46 -1.62 18.37
CA GLY A 640 26.47 -0.99 19.26
C GLY A 640 25.63 -2.03 20.01
N ARG A 641 25.22 -3.11 19.35
CA ARG A 641 24.49 -4.22 19.95
C ARG A 641 25.36 -4.97 20.98
N ALA A 642 26.60 -5.29 20.60
CA ALA A 642 27.57 -5.92 21.48
C ALA A 642 27.81 -5.11 22.77
N LEU A 643 28.03 -3.80 22.60
CA LEU A 643 28.18 -2.86 23.70
C LEU A 643 27.00 -2.85 24.66
N ALA A 644 25.78 -2.65 24.14
CA ALA A 644 24.59 -2.55 24.98
C ALA A 644 24.29 -3.88 25.70
N THR A 645 24.47 -5.01 25.01
CA THR A 645 24.27 -6.37 25.57
C THR A 645 25.33 -6.68 26.64
N ALA A 646 26.60 -6.44 26.36
CA ALA A 646 27.70 -6.68 27.32
C ALA A 646 27.51 -5.85 28.60
N ARG A 647 27.13 -4.58 28.46
CA ARG A 647 26.86 -3.71 29.61
C ARG A 647 25.69 -4.18 30.46
N LEU A 648 24.64 -4.71 29.83
CA LEU A 648 23.51 -5.30 30.55
C LEU A 648 23.96 -6.53 31.36
N HIS A 649 24.78 -7.42 30.76
CA HIS A 649 25.32 -8.60 31.45
C HIS A 649 26.25 -8.22 32.62
N LEU A 650 27.16 -7.25 32.42
CA LEU A 650 27.97 -6.71 33.50
C LEU A 650 27.09 -6.14 34.63
N ALA A 651 26.07 -5.40 34.29
CA ALA A 651 25.14 -4.84 35.28
C ALA A 651 24.39 -5.88 36.09
N ARG A 652 24.22 -7.09 35.56
CA ARG A 652 23.64 -8.25 36.25
C ARG A 652 24.65 -9.10 37.00
N GLY A 653 25.96 -8.80 36.87
CA GLY A 653 27.01 -9.59 37.46
C GLY A 653 27.45 -10.81 36.67
N ASP A 654 26.90 -10.99 35.41
CA ASP A 654 27.28 -12.09 34.53
C ASP A 654 28.44 -11.67 33.62
N THR A 655 29.65 -11.73 34.20
CA THR A 655 30.88 -11.35 33.50
C THR A 655 31.19 -12.27 32.31
N ARG A 656 30.84 -13.55 32.39
CA ARG A 656 31.08 -14.50 31.31
C ARG A 656 30.22 -14.16 30.09
N ALA A 657 28.93 -13.99 30.27
CA ALA A 657 28.04 -13.60 29.19
C ALA A 657 28.41 -12.21 28.60
N ALA A 658 28.91 -11.30 29.45
CA ALA A 658 29.39 -10.00 28.97
C ALA A 658 30.59 -10.11 28.02
N LEU A 659 31.57 -10.94 28.37
CA LEU A 659 32.74 -11.21 27.52
C LEU A 659 32.37 -11.90 26.21
N GLU A 660 31.42 -12.81 26.22
CA GLU A 660 30.89 -13.44 25.01
C GLU A 660 30.18 -12.40 24.12
N ALA A 661 29.34 -11.56 24.70
CA ALA A 661 28.61 -10.53 23.99
C ALA A 661 29.49 -9.44 23.38
N ALA A 662 30.65 -9.16 24.00
CA ALA A 662 31.63 -8.17 23.53
C ALA A 662 32.47 -8.63 22.33
N ARG A 663 32.39 -9.93 21.94
CA ARG A 663 33.13 -10.43 20.77
C ARG A 663 32.50 -9.89 19.51
N PRO A 664 33.28 -9.39 18.53
CA PRO A 664 32.75 -8.92 17.27
C PRO A 664 32.06 -10.05 16.51
N ALA A 665 30.81 -9.83 16.13
CA ALA A 665 30.02 -10.77 15.33
C ALA A 665 30.25 -10.62 13.82
N VAL A 666 30.85 -9.52 13.37
CA VAL A 666 31.16 -9.20 11.98
C VAL A 666 32.66 -8.93 11.85
N VAL A 667 33.30 -9.60 10.88
CA VAL A 667 34.67 -9.30 10.50
C VAL A 667 34.64 -8.09 9.57
N ALA A 668 35.15 -6.95 10.05
CA ALA A 668 35.34 -5.76 9.23
C ALA A 668 36.76 -5.73 8.64
N ASP A 669 36.93 -5.12 7.47
CA ASP A 669 38.22 -4.96 6.79
C ASP A 669 39.17 -4.03 7.56
N ALA A 670 38.60 -3.12 8.38
CA ALA A 670 39.35 -2.20 9.21
C ALA A 670 38.85 -2.22 10.68
N ASP A 671 39.77 -2.12 11.58
CA ASP A 671 39.52 -2.06 13.02
C ASP A 671 38.87 -0.72 13.42
N SER A 672 37.96 -0.79 14.39
CA SER A 672 37.35 0.42 14.97
C SER A 672 37.94 0.73 16.33
N PRO A 673 38.59 1.90 16.48
CA PRO A 673 39.19 2.30 17.76
C PRO A 673 38.19 2.31 18.92
N TRP A 674 36.96 2.86 18.70
CA TRP A 674 35.96 2.95 19.76
C TRP A 674 35.35 1.58 20.11
N ALA A 675 35.15 0.71 19.12
CA ALA A 675 34.63 -0.63 19.38
C ALA A 675 35.63 -1.49 20.16
N GLN A 676 36.92 -1.41 19.78
CA GLN A 676 38.00 -2.05 20.51
C GLN A 676 38.12 -1.53 21.96
N GLY A 677 38.03 -0.20 22.16
CA GLY A 677 38.03 0.35 23.49
C GLY A 677 36.85 -0.07 24.35
N GLN A 678 35.64 -0.17 23.77
CA GLN A 678 34.50 -0.68 24.52
C GLN A 678 34.63 -2.18 24.86
N ALA A 679 35.20 -2.98 23.97
CA ALA A 679 35.52 -4.39 24.25
C ALA A 679 36.60 -4.52 25.34
N ALA A 680 37.64 -3.65 25.31
CA ALA A 680 38.67 -3.61 26.33
C ALA A 680 38.09 -3.23 27.70
N LEU A 681 37.17 -2.29 27.80
CA LEU A 681 36.47 -1.95 29.05
C LEU A 681 35.68 -3.13 29.61
N VAL A 682 35.02 -3.93 28.78
CA VAL A 682 34.32 -5.15 29.21
C VAL A 682 35.33 -6.21 29.69
N ALA A 683 36.44 -6.40 28.96
CA ALA A 683 37.49 -7.33 29.35
C ALA A 683 38.17 -6.93 30.67
N ALA A 684 38.45 -5.63 30.85
CA ALA A 684 38.99 -5.07 32.09
C ALA A 684 38.03 -5.30 33.26
N ALA A 685 36.71 -5.13 33.08
CA ALA A 685 35.71 -5.46 34.10
C ALA A 685 35.76 -6.94 34.47
N GLY A 686 36.02 -7.83 33.51
CA GLY A 686 36.23 -9.27 33.75
C GLY A 686 37.51 -9.53 34.56
N HIS A 687 38.62 -8.86 34.27
CA HIS A 687 39.86 -8.99 35.03
C HIS A 687 39.71 -8.43 36.45
N LEU A 688 39.04 -7.31 36.63
CA LEU A 688 38.74 -6.77 37.97
C LEU A 688 37.90 -7.73 38.80
N ALA A 689 36.84 -8.33 38.21
CA ALA A 689 36.03 -9.32 38.87
C ALA A 689 36.79 -10.61 39.24
N ALA A 690 37.86 -10.94 38.50
CA ALA A 690 38.76 -12.05 38.73
C ALA A 690 39.92 -11.69 39.69
N GLY A 691 39.94 -10.50 40.29
CA GLY A 691 41.00 -10.04 41.20
C GLY A 691 42.34 -9.78 40.53
N ARG A 692 42.36 -9.37 39.27
CA ARG A 692 43.56 -9.08 38.47
C ARG A 692 43.58 -7.60 38.00
N PRO A 693 43.72 -6.63 38.93
CA PRO A 693 43.56 -5.23 38.60
C PRO A 693 44.71 -4.68 37.76
N GLU A 694 45.95 -5.18 37.92
CA GLU A 694 47.10 -4.78 37.13
C GLU A 694 46.89 -5.11 35.63
N THR A 695 46.49 -6.32 35.35
CA THR A 695 46.19 -6.76 33.98
C THR A 695 45.07 -5.91 33.37
N ALA A 696 44.06 -5.52 34.16
CA ALA A 696 43.00 -4.63 33.70
C ALA A 696 43.53 -3.23 33.36
N ALA A 697 44.46 -2.70 34.18
CA ALA A 697 45.07 -1.40 33.96
C ALA A 697 45.94 -1.40 32.71
N GLU A 698 46.84 -2.36 32.56
CA GLU A 698 47.73 -2.50 31.40
C GLU A 698 46.98 -2.63 30.08
N LEU A 699 45.87 -3.41 30.09
CA LEU A 699 45.00 -3.57 28.92
C LEU A 699 44.42 -2.22 28.45
N LEU A 700 43.96 -1.41 29.41
CA LEU A 700 43.29 -0.13 29.10
C LEU A 700 44.28 1.01 28.80
N GLU A 701 45.45 0.98 29.42
CA GLU A 701 46.55 1.92 29.11
C GLU A 701 47.16 1.68 27.72
N GLY A 702 47.00 0.48 27.17
CA GLY A 702 47.37 0.17 25.80
C GLY A 702 46.39 0.71 24.73
N MET A 703 45.27 1.31 25.13
CA MET A 703 44.34 1.93 24.21
C MET A 703 44.73 3.36 23.84
N PRO A 704 44.33 3.89 22.66
CA PRO A 704 44.64 5.27 22.27
C PRO A 704 44.17 6.31 23.30
N ASP A 705 44.99 7.32 23.54
CA ASP A 705 44.76 8.39 24.52
C ASP A 705 43.46 9.19 24.29
N GLU A 706 42.96 9.21 23.08
CA GLU A 706 41.69 9.86 22.69
C GLU A 706 40.48 9.21 23.32
N GLN A 707 40.62 7.98 23.86
CA GLN A 707 39.51 7.23 24.46
C GLN A 707 39.41 7.50 25.98
N VAL A 708 38.84 8.64 26.34
CA VAL A 708 38.66 9.08 27.75
C VAL A 708 38.04 7.98 28.63
N GLY A 709 37.09 7.19 28.08
CA GLY A 709 36.48 6.09 28.81
C GLY A 709 37.46 5.00 29.22
N CYS A 710 38.43 4.65 28.38
CA CYS A 710 39.48 3.68 28.67
C CYS A 710 40.46 4.23 29.73
N ALA A 711 40.82 5.49 29.62
CA ALA A 711 41.69 6.14 30.61
C ALA A 711 41.04 6.19 32.01
N VAL A 712 39.72 6.50 32.09
CA VAL A 712 38.97 6.44 33.36
C VAL A 712 38.88 4.99 33.89
N GLY A 713 38.72 4.02 32.99
CA GLY A 713 38.73 2.58 33.34
C GLY A 713 40.11 2.15 33.87
N ALA A 714 41.21 2.59 33.24
CA ALA A 714 42.56 2.32 33.68
C ALA A 714 42.84 2.91 35.07
N ALA A 715 42.45 4.17 35.31
CA ALA A 715 42.53 4.81 36.62
C ALA A 715 41.76 4.01 37.69
N LYS A 716 40.54 3.54 37.37
CA LYS A 716 39.80 2.67 38.29
C LYS A 716 40.54 1.35 38.57
N ALA A 717 41.18 0.76 37.55
CA ALA A 717 41.94 -0.47 37.73
C ALA A 717 43.23 -0.26 38.56
N ARG A 718 43.94 0.87 38.35
CA ARG A 718 45.11 1.24 39.22
C ARG A 718 44.71 1.44 40.67
N LEU A 719 43.56 2.06 40.89
CA LEU A 719 43.01 2.22 42.24
C LEU A 719 42.71 0.89 42.86
N ALA A 720 42.05 -0.03 42.13
CA ALA A 720 41.78 -1.40 42.59
C ALA A 720 43.07 -2.23 42.84
N ALA A 721 44.18 -1.85 42.21
CA ALA A 721 45.53 -2.37 42.49
C ALA A 721 46.24 -1.74 43.70
N GLY A 722 45.57 -0.87 44.45
CA GLY A 722 46.13 -0.18 45.61
C GLY A 722 47.12 0.94 45.25
N ARG A 723 46.95 1.55 44.06
CA ARG A 723 47.81 2.67 43.55
C ARG A 723 47.01 3.94 43.35
N PRO A 724 46.50 4.60 44.40
CA PRO A 724 45.62 5.75 44.32
C PRO A 724 46.31 6.96 43.65
N GLU A 725 47.57 7.20 43.86
CA GLU A 725 48.32 8.30 43.24
C GLU A 725 48.42 8.12 41.73
N ALA A 726 48.77 6.91 41.25
CA ALA A 726 48.85 6.60 39.84
C ALA A 726 47.45 6.72 39.14
N ALA A 727 46.39 6.41 39.85
CA ALA A 727 45.04 6.62 39.36
C ALA A 727 44.67 8.09 39.16
N VAL A 728 45.09 8.95 40.11
CA VAL A 728 44.87 10.40 40.01
C VAL A 728 45.72 11.00 38.89
N ASP A 729 47.01 10.61 38.79
CA ASP A 729 47.91 11.05 37.72
C ASP A 729 47.38 10.73 36.31
N LEU A 730 46.78 9.57 36.14
CA LEU A 730 46.08 9.20 34.88
C LEU A 730 44.92 10.13 34.58
N LEU A 731 44.11 10.44 35.58
CA LEU A 731 42.96 11.32 35.41
C LEU A 731 43.34 12.78 35.19
N ASP A 732 44.51 13.22 35.70
CA ASP A 732 45.02 14.60 35.53
C ASP A 732 45.64 14.82 34.16
N ARG A 733 46.12 13.76 33.50
CA ARG A 733 46.56 13.82 32.10
C ARG A 733 45.38 13.94 31.12
N ILE A 734 44.19 13.43 31.51
CA ILE A 734 43.00 13.63 30.72
C ILE A 734 42.59 15.10 30.89
N SER A 735 42.91 15.92 29.89
CA SER A 735 42.45 17.31 29.88
C SER A 735 40.93 17.31 30.04
N PRO A 736 40.33 18.06 30.97
CA PRO A 736 38.89 18.18 31.07
C PRO A 736 38.39 19.01 29.90
N ASP A 737 38.51 18.44 28.70
CA ASP A 737 37.98 19.08 27.51
C ASP A 737 36.48 19.20 27.66
N ALA A 738 35.91 20.34 27.35
CA ALA A 738 34.48 20.63 27.38
C ALA A 738 33.63 19.62 26.53
N ARG A 739 34.31 18.71 25.85
CA ARG A 739 33.75 17.62 25.01
C ARG A 739 33.36 16.35 25.75
N SER A 740 33.87 16.12 26.99
CA SER A 740 33.51 14.92 27.77
C SER A 740 32.18 15.11 28.47
N GLY A 741 31.24 14.14 28.26
CA GLY A 741 29.91 14.23 28.83
C GLY A 741 29.81 13.84 30.31
N PRO A 742 28.65 14.12 30.96
CA PRO A 742 28.48 13.93 32.40
C PRO A 742 28.72 12.48 32.86
N ALA A 743 28.43 11.48 32.03
CA ALA A 743 28.67 10.09 32.41
C ALA A 743 30.15 9.74 32.62
N LEU A 744 31.05 10.29 31.81
CA LEU A 744 32.48 10.10 31.93
C LEU A 744 33.01 10.94 33.09
N THR A 745 32.57 12.18 33.23
CA THR A 745 32.92 13.08 34.35
C THR A 745 32.53 12.46 35.69
N VAL A 746 31.32 11.93 35.83
CA VAL A 746 30.86 11.26 37.05
C VAL A 746 31.79 10.09 37.44
N ARG A 747 32.15 9.24 36.46
CA ARG A 747 33.01 8.07 36.69
C ARG A 747 34.41 8.50 37.12
N ALA A 748 35.01 9.49 36.43
CA ALA A 748 36.33 10.04 36.79
C ALA A 748 36.30 10.66 38.19
N THR A 749 35.28 11.44 38.52
CA THR A 749 35.11 12.07 39.84
C THR A 749 34.94 11.05 40.95
N LEU A 750 34.23 9.94 40.70
CA LEU A 750 34.10 8.84 41.68
C LEU A 750 35.43 8.13 41.91
N VAL A 751 36.28 7.93 40.88
CA VAL A 751 37.62 7.38 41.05
C VAL A 751 38.49 8.32 41.91
N ARG A 752 38.45 9.66 41.67
CA ARG A 752 39.14 10.66 42.53
C ARG A 752 38.59 10.61 43.97
N ALA A 753 37.29 10.45 44.13
CA ALA A 753 36.67 10.36 45.45
C ALA A 753 37.16 9.13 46.22
N GLN A 754 37.25 7.98 45.58
CA GLN A 754 37.77 6.75 46.21
C GLN A 754 39.26 6.87 46.50
N ALA A 755 40.06 7.42 45.60
CA ALA A 755 41.48 7.66 45.88
C ALA A 755 41.69 8.57 47.09
N ALA A 756 40.88 9.62 47.24
CA ALA A 756 40.93 10.49 48.43
C ALA A 756 40.50 9.76 49.71
N ASP A 757 39.50 8.86 49.65
CA ASP A 757 39.07 8.05 50.78
C ASP A 757 40.18 7.07 51.24
N GLU A 758 40.84 6.40 50.27
CA GLU A 758 41.92 5.45 50.52
C GLU A 758 43.19 6.14 51.07
N THR A 759 43.44 7.39 50.68
CA THR A 759 44.57 8.21 51.23
C THR A 759 44.21 8.93 52.52
N GLY A 760 42.98 8.80 53.04
CA GLY A 760 42.53 9.35 54.29
C GLY A 760 42.03 10.81 54.23
N ASP A 761 41.92 11.41 53.04
CA ASP A 761 41.31 12.74 52.88
C ASP A 761 39.81 12.66 52.77
N ALA A 762 39.13 12.39 53.85
CA ALA A 762 37.69 12.28 53.95
C ALA A 762 36.96 13.57 53.53
N ALA A 763 37.58 14.73 53.60
CA ALA A 763 37.01 15.99 53.18
C ALA A 763 36.96 16.09 51.66
N ALA A 764 38.05 15.75 50.97
CA ALA A 764 38.10 15.66 49.52
C ALA A 764 37.15 14.58 48.98
N ALA A 765 37.16 13.40 49.60
CA ALA A 765 36.24 12.32 49.23
C ALA A 765 34.76 12.76 49.23
N ARG A 766 34.32 13.46 50.32
CA ARG A 766 32.94 14.01 50.40
C ARG A 766 32.69 15.06 49.35
N ARG A 767 33.62 15.98 49.04
CA ARG A 767 33.48 17.01 48.00
C ARG A 767 33.31 16.37 46.62
N PHE A 768 34.15 15.39 46.29
CA PHE A 768 34.06 14.71 45.01
C PHE A 768 32.75 13.88 44.86
N VAL A 769 32.30 13.17 45.92
CA VAL A 769 31.02 12.47 45.89
C VAL A 769 29.85 13.44 45.73
N ALA A 770 29.88 14.62 46.41
CA ALA A 770 28.87 15.66 46.22
C ALA A 770 28.82 16.18 44.78
N GLN A 771 29.98 16.42 44.19
CA GLN A 771 30.10 16.84 42.79
C GLN A 771 29.56 15.78 41.85
N ALA A 772 29.91 14.50 42.03
CA ALA A 772 29.42 13.40 41.22
C ALA A 772 27.88 13.23 41.33
N LEU A 773 27.31 13.37 42.54
CA LEU A 773 25.88 13.32 42.76
C LEU A 773 25.14 14.46 42.03
N HIS A 774 25.68 15.66 42.10
CA HIS A 774 25.10 16.81 41.44
C HIS A 774 25.06 16.65 39.92
N GLU A 775 26.18 16.21 39.32
CA GLU A 775 26.28 15.97 37.88
C GLU A 775 25.41 14.83 37.41
N ALA A 776 25.38 13.72 38.17
CA ALA A 776 24.64 12.51 37.80
C ALA A 776 23.12 12.67 37.88
N ARG A 777 22.61 13.58 38.73
CA ARG A 777 21.18 13.71 39.03
C ARG A 777 20.35 14.05 37.81
N ARG A 778 20.88 14.91 36.93
CA ARG A 778 20.16 15.37 35.72
C ARG A 778 19.81 14.22 34.79
N ASP A 779 20.72 13.27 34.58
CA ASP A 779 20.56 12.14 33.66
C ASP A 779 20.24 10.84 34.38
N LEU A 780 20.05 10.87 35.71
CA LEU A 780 19.72 9.73 36.57
C LEU A 780 20.78 8.62 36.52
N LEU A 781 22.08 8.96 36.51
CA LEU A 781 23.19 8.02 36.36
C LEU A 781 23.41 7.25 37.66
N ARG A 782 22.60 6.23 37.90
CA ARG A 782 22.66 5.41 39.13
C ARG A 782 23.81 4.40 39.09
N ARG A 783 24.06 3.85 37.92
CA ARG A 783 25.02 2.73 37.77
C ARG A 783 26.43 3.03 38.22
N PRO A 784 27.06 4.20 37.93
CA PRO A 784 28.39 4.53 38.41
C PRO A 784 28.54 4.45 39.93
N PHE A 785 27.51 4.84 40.70
CA PHE A 785 27.51 4.74 42.15
C PHE A 785 27.36 3.30 42.64
N LEU A 786 26.61 2.46 41.97
CA LEU A 786 26.46 1.05 42.30
C LEU A 786 27.76 0.27 42.00
N GLU A 787 28.51 0.69 40.99
CA GLU A 787 29.80 0.12 40.56
C GLU A 787 30.97 0.64 41.35
N ALA A 788 30.84 1.72 42.14
CA ALA A 788 31.91 2.29 42.94
C ALA A 788 32.37 1.36 44.08
N GLY A 789 31.50 0.47 44.53
CA GLY A 789 31.84 -0.49 45.57
C GLY A 789 31.33 -0.13 46.97
N PRO A 790 31.77 -0.90 48.00
CA PRO A 790 31.23 -0.72 49.37
C PRO A 790 31.65 0.58 50.06
N TRP A 791 32.80 1.16 49.70
CA TRP A 791 33.40 2.35 50.36
C TRP A 791 32.47 3.56 50.33
N ILE A 792 31.67 3.71 49.27
CA ILE A 792 30.81 4.89 49.11
C ILE A 792 29.57 4.85 50.00
N ARG A 793 29.11 3.70 50.45
CA ARG A 793 27.84 3.52 51.21
C ARG A 793 27.79 4.34 52.49
N PRO A 794 28.85 4.36 53.34
CA PRO A 794 28.88 5.20 54.54
C PRO A 794 28.76 6.69 54.21
N LEU A 795 29.40 7.15 53.13
CA LEU A 795 29.35 8.53 52.69
C LEU A 795 27.95 8.93 52.22
N LEU A 796 27.29 8.08 51.44
CA LEU A 796 25.92 8.29 50.97
C LEU A 796 24.89 8.27 52.09
N GLY A 797 25.18 7.60 53.20
CA GLY A 797 24.32 7.55 54.37
C GLY A 797 24.43 8.78 55.29
N ALA A 798 25.48 9.56 55.15
CA ALA A 798 25.74 10.75 55.96
C ALA A 798 25.21 12.05 55.35
N ALA A 799 24.71 12.97 56.17
CA ALA A 799 24.36 14.31 55.71
C ALA A 799 25.66 15.10 55.38
N PRO A 800 25.71 15.96 54.35
CA PRO A 800 24.62 16.34 53.43
C PRO A 800 24.44 15.43 52.23
N LEU A 801 25.33 14.45 51.95
CA LEU A 801 25.32 13.61 50.73
C LEU A 801 24.04 12.76 50.63
N ARG A 802 23.49 12.34 51.76
CA ARG A 802 22.21 11.63 51.82
C ARG A 802 21.10 12.43 51.17
N ALA A 803 20.99 13.73 51.43
CA ALA A 803 19.99 14.60 50.87
C ALA A 803 20.14 14.77 49.34
N LEU A 804 21.38 14.73 48.82
CA LEU A 804 21.67 14.78 47.38
C LEU A 804 21.33 13.47 46.65
N ALA A 805 21.42 12.32 47.33
CA ALA A 805 21.15 10.99 46.80
C ALA A 805 19.67 10.58 46.93
N GLU A 806 18.93 11.21 47.87
CA GLU A 806 17.56 10.85 48.19
C GLU A 806 16.59 11.09 47.03
N GLY A 807 15.68 10.16 46.79
CA GLY A 807 14.63 10.23 45.78
C GLY A 807 15.03 9.79 44.38
N TRP A 808 16.31 9.67 44.06
CA TRP A 808 16.76 9.21 42.73
C TRP A 808 17.81 8.08 42.77
N LEU A 809 18.77 8.09 43.69
CA LEU A 809 19.83 7.11 43.79
C LEU A 809 19.51 6.05 44.86
N THR A 810 19.15 6.48 46.06
CA THR A 810 18.61 5.61 47.10
C THR A 810 17.12 5.44 46.89
N PRO A 811 16.54 4.24 46.90
CA PRO A 811 15.10 4.12 46.88
C PRO A 811 14.55 4.89 48.07
N GLY A 812 14.04 6.07 47.89
CA GLY A 812 13.01 6.58 48.78
C GLY A 812 11.94 5.50 48.75
N ALA A 813 11.46 5.09 49.95
CA ALA A 813 10.56 3.95 50.12
C ALA A 813 9.76 3.67 48.85
N THR A 814 10.08 2.59 48.19
CA THR A 814 9.53 2.15 46.90
C THR A 814 8.04 2.44 46.96
N PRO A 815 7.46 3.22 46.02
CA PRO A 815 6.07 3.01 45.77
C PRO A 815 5.98 1.52 45.41
N PRO A 816 5.15 0.73 46.05
CA PRO A 816 5.15 -0.70 45.85
C PRO A 816 4.91 -0.97 44.36
N GLU A 817 5.97 -1.43 43.68
CA GLU A 817 5.90 -1.97 42.31
C GLU A 817 5.13 -3.30 42.27
N ASP A 818 4.62 -3.73 43.39
CA ASP A 818 3.61 -4.77 43.56
C ASP A 818 2.21 -4.21 43.84
N ARG A 819 1.82 -3.16 43.11
CA ARG A 819 0.39 -3.09 42.81
C ARG A 819 0.16 -4.10 41.71
N PRO A 820 -0.66 -5.13 41.96
CA PRO A 820 -1.15 -5.97 40.87
C PRO A 820 -1.67 -5.03 39.80
N PRO A 821 -1.41 -5.32 38.51
CA PRO A 821 -1.88 -4.46 37.44
C PRO A 821 -3.35 -4.17 37.74
N PRO A 822 -3.81 -2.90 37.70
CA PRO A 822 -5.17 -2.59 38.05
C PRO A 822 -6.06 -3.57 37.30
N VAL A 823 -6.90 -4.27 38.05
CA VAL A 823 -7.81 -5.27 37.49
C VAL A 823 -8.57 -4.51 36.42
N VAL A 824 -8.23 -4.77 35.18
CA VAL A 824 -8.91 -4.18 34.04
C VAL A 824 -10.26 -4.87 34.02
N GLU A 825 -11.32 -4.15 34.43
CA GLU A 825 -12.66 -4.67 34.31
C GLU A 825 -12.87 -5.15 32.89
N GLU A 826 -13.38 -6.37 32.68
CA GLU A 826 -13.60 -6.90 31.34
C GLU A 826 -14.46 -5.94 30.51
N LEU A 827 -13.97 -5.65 29.29
CA LEU A 827 -14.74 -4.87 28.34
C LEU A 827 -15.94 -5.69 27.84
N SER A 828 -17.11 -5.08 27.87
CA SER A 828 -18.28 -5.67 27.21
C SER A 828 -18.04 -5.80 25.70
N GLY A 829 -18.78 -6.70 25.02
CA GLY A 829 -18.68 -6.85 23.56
C GLY A 829 -18.85 -5.51 22.83
N ARG A 830 -19.80 -4.67 23.24
CA ARG A 830 -20.03 -3.35 22.66
C ARG A 830 -18.92 -2.34 22.92
N GLU A 831 -18.28 -2.37 24.07
CA GLU A 831 -17.13 -1.53 24.38
C GLU A 831 -15.91 -1.96 23.54
N ARG A 832 -15.75 -3.25 23.30
CA ARG A 832 -14.70 -3.78 22.42
C ARG A 832 -14.95 -3.41 20.97
N ASP A 833 -16.18 -3.49 20.47
CA ASP A 833 -16.56 -3.09 19.12
C ASP A 833 -16.28 -1.61 18.87
N VAL A 834 -16.59 -0.75 19.83
CA VAL A 834 -16.30 0.68 19.76
C VAL A 834 -14.78 0.95 19.80
N LEU A 835 -14.03 0.20 20.61
CA LEU A 835 -12.58 0.36 20.76
C LEU A 835 -11.83 -0.10 19.50
N LEU A 836 -12.29 -1.16 18.82
CA LEU A 836 -11.75 -1.61 17.53
C LEU A 836 -11.87 -0.53 16.45
N ARG A 837 -13.02 0.16 16.39
CA ARG A 837 -13.24 1.24 15.44
C ARG A 837 -12.50 2.51 15.82
N LEU A 838 -12.34 2.74 17.13
CA LEU A 838 -11.53 3.83 17.65
C LEU A 838 -10.06 3.72 17.27
N ALA A 839 -9.57 2.50 17.07
CA ALA A 839 -8.20 2.24 16.59
C ALA A 839 -8.02 2.53 15.09
N GLN A 840 -9.10 2.71 14.35
CA GLN A 840 -9.11 3.18 12.97
C GLN A 840 -9.26 4.71 12.94
N PRO A 841 -8.90 5.40 11.85
CA PRO A 841 -9.03 6.86 11.73
C PRO A 841 -10.48 7.29 11.52
N MET A 842 -11.39 6.85 12.43
CA MET A 842 -12.82 7.16 12.39
C MET A 842 -13.19 8.21 13.46
N SER A 843 -14.06 9.14 13.11
CA SER A 843 -14.68 10.06 14.04
C SER A 843 -15.75 9.36 14.89
N THR A 844 -16.20 10.00 15.97
CA THR A 844 -17.27 9.43 16.82
C THR A 844 -18.58 9.27 16.06
N GLU A 845 -18.85 10.17 15.11
CA GLU A 845 -20.00 10.15 14.22
C GLU A 845 -19.94 8.97 13.23
N GLU A 846 -18.78 8.72 12.66
CA GLU A 846 -18.55 7.59 11.75
C GLU A 846 -18.64 6.25 12.49
N ILE A 847 -18.10 6.16 13.70
CA ILE A 847 -18.27 4.97 14.56
C ILE A 847 -19.75 4.72 14.89
N ALA A 848 -20.52 5.78 15.14
CA ALA A 848 -21.94 5.69 15.43
C ALA A 848 -22.74 5.18 14.21
N ALA A 849 -22.40 5.66 13.02
CA ALA A 849 -22.98 5.21 11.76
C ALA A 849 -22.63 3.74 11.47
N ASP A 850 -21.36 3.34 11.63
CA ASP A 850 -20.90 1.98 11.36
C ASP A 850 -21.49 0.93 12.33
N LEU A 851 -21.73 1.31 13.58
CA LEU A 851 -22.33 0.44 14.60
C LEU A 851 -23.87 0.54 14.68
N TYR A 852 -24.50 1.36 13.85
CA TYR A 852 -25.94 1.62 13.83
C TYR A 852 -26.48 2.05 15.20
N VAL A 853 -25.76 2.94 15.89
CA VAL A 853 -26.14 3.49 17.20
C VAL A 853 -26.07 5.02 17.20
N SER A 854 -26.61 5.65 18.26
CA SER A 854 -26.50 7.09 18.40
C SER A 854 -25.08 7.52 18.81
N VAL A 855 -24.67 8.71 18.41
CA VAL A 855 -23.37 9.32 18.82
C VAL A 855 -23.26 9.37 20.36
N ASN A 856 -24.36 9.61 21.06
CA ASN A 856 -24.38 9.58 22.51
C ASN A 856 -24.12 8.17 23.09
N THR A 857 -24.61 7.14 22.43
CA THR A 857 -24.36 5.74 22.80
C THR A 857 -22.87 5.44 22.66
N VAL A 858 -22.23 5.84 21.56
CA VAL A 858 -20.78 5.67 21.36
C VAL A 858 -19.99 6.42 22.44
N LYS A 859 -20.32 7.67 22.73
CA LYS A 859 -19.68 8.46 23.82
C LYS A 859 -19.79 7.77 25.17
N THR A 860 -20.94 7.15 25.47
CA THR A 860 -21.17 6.42 26.72
C THR A 860 -20.26 5.17 26.78
N HIS A 861 -20.19 4.40 25.70
CA HIS A 861 -19.29 3.22 25.64
C HIS A 861 -17.81 3.63 25.72
N LEU A 862 -17.41 4.73 25.07
CA LEU A 862 -16.06 5.26 25.18
C LEU A 862 -15.71 5.69 26.60
N LYS A 863 -16.60 6.40 27.28
CA LYS A 863 -16.40 6.82 28.66
C LYS A 863 -16.25 5.61 29.60
N SER A 864 -17.06 4.59 29.39
CA SER A 864 -16.97 3.33 30.16
C SER A 864 -15.68 2.57 29.84
N ALA A 865 -15.32 2.42 28.57
CA ALA A 865 -14.09 1.77 28.15
C ALA A 865 -12.85 2.51 28.68
N TYR A 866 -12.82 3.85 28.62
CA TYR A 866 -11.72 4.65 29.17
C TYR A 866 -11.57 4.47 30.68
N ARG A 867 -12.68 4.43 31.42
CA ARG A 867 -12.67 4.15 32.86
C ARG A 867 -12.08 2.77 33.15
N LYS A 868 -12.55 1.74 32.41
CA LYS A 868 -12.10 0.34 32.58
C LYS A 868 -10.63 0.14 32.22
N LEU A 869 -10.13 0.87 31.21
CA LEU A 869 -8.72 0.85 30.80
C LEU A 869 -7.85 1.80 31.64
N SER A 870 -8.44 2.58 32.55
CA SER A 870 -7.77 3.60 33.37
C SER A 870 -7.02 4.66 32.55
N VAL A 871 -7.64 5.14 31.47
CA VAL A 871 -7.10 6.16 30.56
C VAL A 871 -8.11 7.29 30.35
N ASN A 872 -7.60 8.46 29.89
CA ASN A 872 -8.44 9.64 29.68
C ASN A 872 -8.42 10.18 28.25
N ARG A 873 -7.60 9.59 27.36
CA ARG A 873 -7.44 10.09 25.98
C ARG A 873 -7.55 8.94 24.98
N ARG A 874 -8.01 9.27 23.76
CA ARG A 874 -8.18 8.33 22.65
C ARG A 874 -6.92 7.49 22.37
N ASN A 875 -5.80 8.17 22.19
CA ASN A 875 -4.54 7.50 21.84
C ASN A 875 -4.04 6.57 22.95
N ASP A 876 -4.25 6.95 24.21
CA ASP A 876 -3.88 6.12 25.35
C ASP A 876 -4.78 4.90 25.47
N ALA A 877 -6.07 5.01 25.13
CA ALA A 877 -7.00 3.90 25.12
C ALA A 877 -6.65 2.86 24.06
N VAL A 878 -6.33 3.32 22.85
CA VAL A 878 -5.90 2.43 21.74
C VAL A 878 -4.57 1.74 22.09
N ARG A 879 -3.58 2.49 22.58
CA ARG A 879 -2.30 1.91 23.01
C ARG A 879 -2.51 0.86 24.10
N ARG A 880 -3.27 1.21 25.14
CA ARG A 880 -3.54 0.33 26.28
C ARG A 880 -4.29 -0.94 25.88
N ALA A 881 -5.25 -0.81 24.96
CA ALA A 881 -5.99 -1.95 24.45
C ALA A 881 -5.10 -2.92 23.65
N ARG A 882 -4.14 -2.39 22.87
CA ARG A 882 -3.12 -3.21 22.17
C ARG A 882 -2.16 -3.89 23.16
N GLU A 883 -1.66 -3.18 24.18
CA GLU A 883 -0.82 -3.73 25.23
C GLU A 883 -1.47 -4.92 25.97
N LEU A 884 -2.79 -4.89 26.09
CA LEU A 884 -3.58 -5.92 26.76
C LEU A 884 -4.13 -7.00 25.79
N GLY A 885 -3.83 -6.92 24.49
CA GLY A 885 -4.31 -7.86 23.48
C GLY A 885 -5.83 -7.85 23.29
N LEU A 886 -6.49 -6.71 23.54
CA LEU A 886 -7.94 -6.58 23.44
C LEU A 886 -8.41 -6.16 22.04
N ILE A 887 -7.48 -5.56 21.25
CA ILE A 887 -7.67 -5.16 19.85
C ILE A 887 -6.42 -5.43 19.03
#